data_ab8b14c97b224c38a107f3d352af04b1
#
_entry.id   ab8b14c97b224c38a107f3d352af04b1
#
_cell.length_a   1.000
_cell.length_b   1.000
_cell.length_c   1.000
_cell.angle_alpha   90.00
_cell.angle_beta   90.00
_cell.angle_gamma   90.00
#
_symmetry.space_group_name_H-M   'P 1'
#
loop_
_entity.id
_entity.type
_entity.pdbx_description
1 polymer ?
#
loop_
_entity_poly.entity_id
_entity_poly.type
_entity_poly.pdbx_seq_one_letter_code
_entity_poly.pdbx_strand_id
1 'polypeptide(L)'
;MNVKLYALIVASSCLFCCIAEGADLKQSFAEPPLKYATRPLWFWNNTAVTEEGIVEQMQAARDKCGYGGFGILPFGKGFKPAYLTEDYFKLYGAALSKAKELDMTMCIYDEYGFPSGSAGAIHGDGVRRFANKHPKGTIKRLDKHEEEVTGPCDWSKKLPAGRVMSIVGMEMKGKKRVDLTGMIKDGKVAWRVPKGTWKMMIFVCVVDGDPNVDYLDPEAVVKFVEMTHQQYYNRFKEYFGNTIDGTFFDEPTMYRAKGRMWTGRFNDKFKARHGFDPAPYYPALWYDIGTKTQAARNYLFGFRAELYATGFPKVIQEWCDKHGIAATGHQDQEEVVNPVSVSGDLMKCFKYQGIPGVDKIGGRAAERFYKVISSSAYNWDKALVMSETYGAMGDISWETIYHVAMEQYTKGVNQLIPHAVWYDNKKVSFKPELSWRHKKYAEGLQLYNKYMSRLNLMLQNDGRHVADIAVLYPIATLQAGHYLDGKLGHYKGGVAIPEADYVDVGEMLSTELGRDFTFIHPEVLDEKCSMKGDTLRLNNPVNHESYRVMIIPGHKTINWSNLKKIKAFYDNGGKVIATGTLPRKSAEFGHDEDVVRTIEALFPTSEKAAGESGRASASGGMAIFLKRPTAKALRDALDGMQRVYDVEFEEGKELCYIHKVKDGKHIYFLANLGKTRVNTSVALRGTLQPELWNPHTGGISRPEYSHGKRGTVDVTKVRIDLMPTRSTFIIAPQEE
;
A
#
# COMPACT_ATOMS: atom_id res chain seq x y z
N MET A 1 10.96 -7.72 55.26
CA MET A 1 9.50 -7.91 55.45
C MET A 1 8.76 -6.75 54.72
N ASN A 2 8.92 -6.57 53.39
CA ASN A 2 8.23 -5.49 52.65
C ASN A 2 8.14 -5.74 51.11
N VAL A 3 8.19 -6.99 50.65
CA VAL A 3 8.10 -7.29 49.21
C VAL A 3 6.75 -7.94 48.82
N LYS A 4 5.99 -8.46 49.82
CA LYS A 4 4.68 -9.10 49.54
C LYS A 4 3.48 -8.13 49.52
N LEU A 5 3.65 -6.87 49.92
CA LEU A 5 2.54 -5.91 49.97
C LEU A 5 2.39 -5.13 48.63
N TYR A 6 3.44 -5.03 47.84
CA TYR A 6 3.39 -4.35 46.53
C TYR A 6 2.73 -5.20 45.43
N ALA A 7 2.83 -6.54 45.51
CA ALA A 7 2.23 -7.42 44.50
C ALA A 7 0.72 -7.52 44.58
N LEU A 8 0.12 -7.32 45.76
CA LEU A 8 -1.35 -7.36 45.92
C LEU A 8 -2.05 -6.04 45.52
N ILE A 9 -1.36 -4.91 45.61
CA ILE A 9 -1.92 -3.60 45.20
C ILE A 9 -1.89 -3.46 43.68
N VAL A 10 -0.87 -4.00 42.98
CA VAL A 10 -0.77 -3.99 41.51
C VAL A 10 -1.79 -4.95 40.87
N ALA A 11 -2.03 -6.12 41.45
CA ALA A 11 -3.03 -7.06 40.93
C ALA A 11 -4.47 -6.56 41.11
N SER A 12 -4.76 -5.81 42.21
CA SER A 12 -6.11 -5.23 42.45
C SER A 12 -6.39 -4.02 41.56
N SER A 13 -5.37 -3.22 41.23
CA SER A 13 -5.54 -2.09 40.31
C SER A 13 -5.68 -2.53 38.85
N CYS A 14 -5.02 -3.62 38.39
CA CYS A 14 -5.23 -4.16 37.05
C CYS A 14 -6.64 -4.76 36.86
N LEU A 15 -7.21 -5.44 37.90
CA LEU A 15 -8.56 -6.00 37.78
C LEU A 15 -9.65 -4.91 37.75
N PHE A 16 -9.45 -3.80 38.45
CA PHE A 16 -10.39 -2.64 38.42
C PHE A 16 -10.27 -1.84 37.13
N CYS A 17 -9.08 -1.73 36.52
CA CYS A 17 -8.90 -1.13 35.19
C CYS A 17 -9.62 -1.93 34.08
N CYS A 18 -9.50 -3.26 34.05
CA CYS A 18 -10.17 -4.07 33.02
C CYS A 18 -11.70 -4.02 33.07
N ILE A 19 -12.30 -3.88 34.26
CA ILE A 19 -13.78 -3.75 34.42
C ILE A 19 -14.23 -2.35 34.00
N ALA A 20 -13.45 -1.31 34.25
CA ALA A 20 -13.75 0.05 33.83
C ALA A 20 -13.59 0.24 32.31
N GLU A 21 -12.61 -0.39 31.69
CA GLU A 21 -12.39 -0.34 30.24
C GLU A 21 -13.52 -0.97 29.43
N GLY A 22 -14.12 -2.05 29.87
CA GLY A 22 -15.21 -2.72 29.13
C GLY A 22 -16.54 -1.94 29.17
N ALA A 23 -16.85 -1.27 30.25
CA ALA A 23 -18.02 -0.39 30.36
C ALA A 23 -17.81 0.90 29.54
N ASP A 24 -16.58 1.42 29.49
CA ASP A 24 -16.21 2.60 28.74
C ASP A 24 -16.25 2.32 27.21
N LEU A 25 -15.87 1.14 26.72
CA LEU A 25 -15.91 0.80 25.29
C LEU A 25 -17.35 0.77 24.74
N LYS A 26 -18.34 0.25 25.48
CA LYS A 26 -19.75 0.24 25.04
C LYS A 26 -20.32 1.66 25.01
N GLN A 27 -19.99 2.48 25.98
CA GLN A 27 -20.36 3.89 26.01
C GLN A 27 -19.66 4.66 24.86
N SER A 28 -18.37 4.44 24.67
CA SER A 28 -17.60 5.04 23.59
C SER A 28 -18.10 4.59 22.21
N PHE A 29 -18.63 3.38 22.06
CA PHE A 29 -19.26 2.94 20.83
C PHE A 29 -20.60 3.63 20.57
N ALA A 30 -21.42 3.83 21.60
CA ALA A 30 -22.69 4.57 21.48
C ALA A 30 -22.42 6.04 21.08
N GLU A 31 -21.48 6.69 21.78
CA GLU A 31 -21.06 8.08 21.55
C GLU A 31 -19.53 8.17 21.38
N PRO A 32 -19.03 7.93 20.15
CA PRO A 32 -17.59 7.83 19.94
C PRO A 32 -16.86 9.17 20.14
N PRO A 33 -15.69 9.14 20.83
CA PRO A 33 -14.85 10.33 21.01
C PRO A 33 -14.44 10.97 19.70
N LEU A 34 -14.29 12.31 19.69
CA LEU A 34 -13.97 13.10 18.50
C LEU A 34 -12.68 12.68 17.81
N LYS A 35 -11.69 12.18 18.54
CA LYS A 35 -10.43 11.67 17.97
C LYS A 35 -10.61 10.54 16.94
N TYR A 36 -11.75 9.88 16.91
CA TYR A 36 -12.11 8.86 15.92
C TYR A 36 -12.96 9.41 14.76
N ALA A 37 -13.31 10.69 14.77
CA ALA A 37 -14.08 11.30 13.69
C ALA A 37 -13.23 11.46 12.42
N THR A 38 -13.91 11.46 11.27
CA THR A 38 -13.26 11.67 9.98
C THR A 38 -12.70 13.07 9.85
N ARG A 39 -11.65 13.21 9.04
CA ARG A 39 -10.93 14.46 8.79
C ARG A 39 -10.78 14.67 7.29
N PRO A 40 -11.68 15.44 6.63
CA PRO A 40 -11.62 15.64 5.20
C PRO A 40 -10.41 16.49 4.77
N LEU A 41 -10.04 16.39 3.49
CA LEU A 41 -9.25 17.43 2.84
C LEU A 41 -10.09 18.69 2.75
N TRP A 42 -9.48 19.83 3.07
CA TRP A 42 -10.10 21.16 2.99
C TRP A 42 -9.36 22.01 1.96
N PHE A 43 -9.95 22.11 0.79
CA PHE A 43 -9.39 22.87 -0.31
C PHE A 43 -9.53 24.38 -0.03
N TRP A 44 -8.43 25.06 0.19
CA TRP A 44 -8.36 26.51 0.13
C TRP A 44 -8.18 26.92 -1.33
N ASN A 45 -9.29 27.13 -2.00
CA ASN A 45 -9.34 27.12 -3.46
C ASN A 45 -9.74 28.47 -4.06
N ASN A 46 -9.04 28.85 -5.12
CA ASN A 46 -9.43 29.86 -6.12
C ASN A 46 -10.02 31.20 -5.60
N THR A 47 -9.78 31.58 -4.33
CA THR A 47 -10.30 32.78 -3.70
C THR A 47 -9.35 33.30 -2.63
N ALA A 48 -9.61 34.51 -2.13
CA ALA A 48 -8.96 34.99 -0.90
C ALA A 48 -9.58 34.29 0.30
N VAL A 49 -8.74 33.61 1.08
CA VAL A 49 -9.11 33.03 2.36
C VAL A 49 -8.97 34.10 3.44
N THR A 50 -9.90 34.15 4.40
CA THR A 50 -9.91 35.10 5.51
C THR A 50 -9.98 34.37 6.85
N GLU A 51 -9.57 35.05 7.92
CA GLU A 51 -9.61 34.51 9.27
C GLU A 51 -11.07 34.24 9.71
N GLU A 52 -11.98 35.16 9.42
CA GLU A 52 -13.41 35.03 9.72
C GLU A 52 -14.01 33.80 9.00
N GLY A 53 -13.68 33.64 7.71
CA GLY A 53 -14.15 32.49 6.92
C GLY A 53 -13.59 31.16 7.42
N ILE A 54 -12.35 31.14 7.91
CA ILE A 54 -11.75 29.95 8.55
C ILE A 54 -12.53 29.57 9.81
N VAL A 55 -12.73 30.55 10.72
CA VAL A 55 -13.44 30.34 12.00
C VAL A 55 -14.88 29.86 11.77
N GLU A 56 -15.61 30.51 10.87
CA GLU A 56 -16.99 30.15 10.51
C GLU A 56 -17.07 28.71 9.95
N GLN A 57 -16.21 28.38 8.97
CA GLN A 57 -16.27 27.07 8.30
C GLN A 57 -15.83 25.94 9.22
N MET A 58 -14.83 26.12 10.05
CA MET A 58 -14.41 25.11 11.03
C MET A 58 -15.47 24.86 12.09
N GLN A 59 -16.10 25.92 12.63
CA GLN A 59 -17.20 25.79 13.57
C GLN A 59 -18.37 25.01 12.95
N ALA A 60 -18.79 25.40 11.73
CA ALA A 60 -19.89 24.74 11.04
C ALA A 60 -19.58 23.27 10.70
N ALA A 61 -18.35 22.95 10.31
CA ALA A 61 -17.90 21.60 10.03
C ALA A 61 -17.94 20.71 11.28
N ARG A 62 -17.52 21.25 12.41
CA ARG A 62 -17.57 20.57 13.71
C ARG A 62 -19.01 20.29 14.16
N ASP A 63 -19.86 21.34 14.16
CA ASP A 63 -21.18 21.29 14.74
C ASP A 63 -22.20 20.58 13.85
N LYS A 64 -22.14 20.80 12.53
CA LYS A 64 -23.14 20.31 11.57
C LYS A 64 -22.74 19.03 10.84
N CYS A 65 -21.43 18.75 10.70
CA CYS A 65 -20.97 17.56 10.01
C CYS A 65 -20.35 16.52 10.97
N GLY A 66 -19.87 16.94 12.16
CA GLY A 66 -19.19 16.05 13.09
C GLY A 66 -17.75 15.71 12.67
N TYR A 67 -17.09 16.56 11.89
CA TYR A 67 -15.70 16.37 11.51
C TYR A 67 -14.75 16.59 12.69
N GLY A 68 -13.69 15.77 12.76
CA GLY A 68 -12.67 15.81 13.82
C GLY A 68 -11.42 16.60 13.45
N GLY A 69 -11.37 17.22 12.29
CA GLY A 69 -10.20 17.99 11.83
C GLY A 69 -10.13 18.14 10.32
N PHE A 70 -8.95 18.59 9.83
CA PHE A 70 -8.74 18.86 8.40
C PHE A 70 -7.29 18.60 7.97
N GLY A 71 -7.11 18.27 6.66
CA GLY A 71 -5.88 18.53 5.91
C GLY A 71 -6.09 19.75 5.01
N ILE A 72 -5.39 20.85 5.26
CA ILE A 72 -5.54 22.06 4.45
C ILE A 72 -4.76 21.93 3.16
N LEU A 73 -5.46 21.92 2.02
CA LEU A 73 -4.91 21.81 0.67
C LEU A 73 -5.08 23.12 -0.08
N PRO A 74 -4.02 23.96 -0.22
CA PRO A 74 -4.06 25.12 -1.11
C PRO A 74 -4.19 24.67 -2.56
N PHE A 75 -5.12 25.27 -3.34
CA PHE A 75 -5.42 24.77 -4.66
C PHE A 75 -5.81 25.88 -5.66
N GLY A 76 -5.28 25.75 -6.88
CA GLY A 76 -5.64 26.58 -8.01
C GLY A 76 -5.07 28.00 -7.98
N LYS A 77 -4.94 28.62 -9.17
CA LYS A 77 -4.23 29.90 -9.36
C LYS A 77 -4.87 31.13 -8.68
N GLY A 78 -6.13 31.02 -8.29
CA GLY A 78 -6.87 32.12 -7.64
C GLY A 78 -6.76 32.14 -6.12
N PHE A 79 -6.10 31.18 -5.52
CA PHE A 79 -5.88 31.12 -4.07
C PHE A 79 -5.02 32.29 -3.58
N LYS A 80 -5.44 32.94 -2.50
CA LYS A 80 -4.69 33.98 -1.78
C LYS A 80 -4.84 33.76 -0.29
N PRO A 81 -3.80 34.10 0.51
CA PRO A 81 -2.51 34.71 0.15
C PRO A 81 -1.55 33.73 -0.57
N ALA A 82 -0.41 34.23 -1.04
CA ALA A 82 0.58 33.40 -1.72
C ALA A 82 1.13 32.30 -0.77
N TYR A 83 1.27 31.09 -1.29
CA TYR A 83 1.69 29.92 -0.54
C TYR A 83 3.09 30.08 0.06
N LEU A 84 3.27 29.62 1.31
CA LEU A 84 4.50 29.71 2.13
C LEU A 84 4.98 31.15 2.43
N THR A 85 4.11 32.17 2.33
CA THR A 85 4.38 33.52 2.81
C THR A 85 3.96 33.69 4.28
N GLU A 86 4.41 34.77 4.93
CA GLU A 86 3.97 35.06 6.31
C GLU A 86 2.45 35.26 6.41
N ASP A 87 1.82 35.88 5.39
CA ASP A 87 0.35 36.01 5.35
C ASP A 87 -0.35 34.66 5.27
N TYR A 88 0.23 33.70 4.51
CA TYR A 88 -0.27 32.32 4.48
C TYR A 88 -0.17 31.66 5.87
N PHE A 89 1.00 31.78 6.51
CA PHE A 89 1.21 31.18 7.84
C PHE A 89 0.37 31.86 8.93
N LYS A 90 0.06 33.15 8.79
CA LYS A 90 -0.88 33.85 9.70
C LYS A 90 -2.26 33.18 9.65
N LEU A 91 -2.81 32.93 8.45
CA LEU A 91 -4.09 32.25 8.29
C LEU A 91 -4.04 30.78 8.74
N TYR A 92 -2.93 30.10 8.46
CA TYR A 92 -2.74 28.73 8.94
C TYR A 92 -2.72 28.67 10.48
N GLY A 93 -2.07 29.65 11.13
CA GLY A 93 -2.08 29.81 12.58
C GLY A 93 -3.48 30.08 13.16
N ALA A 94 -4.31 30.88 12.49
CA ALA A 94 -5.70 31.07 12.85
C ALA A 94 -6.49 29.75 12.79
N ALA A 95 -6.26 28.93 11.74
CA ALA A 95 -6.86 27.60 11.64
C ALA A 95 -6.41 26.67 12.79
N LEU A 96 -5.12 26.67 13.16
CA LEU A 96 -4.60 25.90 14.29
C LEU A 96 -5.18 26.32 15.62
N SER A 97 -5.27 27.65 15.86
CA SER A 97 -5.89 28.18 17.07
C SER A 97 -7.35 27.74 17.19
N LYS A 98 -8.12 27.84 16.09
CA LYS A 98 -9.51 27.39 16.06
C LYS A 98 -9.64 25.87 16.19
N ALA A 99 -8.74 25.08 15.58
CA ALA A 99 -8.71 23.63 15.73
C ALA A 99 -8.52 23.24 17.20
N LYS A 100 -7.58 23.87 17.89
CA LYS A 100 -7.33 23.63 19.33
C LYS A 100 -8.55 24.00 20.19
N GLU A 101 -9.23 25.11 19.90
CA GLU A 101 -10.46 25.52 20.59
C GLU A 101 -11.59 24.47 20.44
N LEU A 102 -11.69 23.86 19.23
CA LEU A 102 -12.73 22.87 18.90
C LEU A 102 -12.35 21.42 19.21
N ASP A 103 -11.19 21.17 19.83
CA ASP A 103 -10.62 19.82 20.03
C ASP A 103 -10.48 19.03 18.71
N MET A 104 -10.16 19.72 17.63
CA MET A 104 -9.92 19.16 16.30
C MET A 104 -8.42 18.96 16.06
N THR A 105 -8.07 17.99 15.20
CA THR A 105 -6.68 17.80 14.75
C THR A 105 -6.47 18.23 13.31
N MET A 106 -5.25 18.57 12.98
CA MET A 106 -4.87 19.06 11.66
C MET A 106 -3.75 18.22 11.07
N CYS A 107 -3.81 17.97 9.77
CA CYS A 107 -2.75 17.33 9.02
C CYS A 107 -2.09 18.38 8.09
N ILE A 108 -0.76 18.43 8.06
CA ILE A 108 -0.04 19.28 7.12
C ILE A 108 -0.10 18.63 5.74
N TYR A 109 -0.75 19.26 4.78
CA TYR A 109 -0.61 18.92 3.37
C TYR A 109 0.66 19.57 2.84
N ASP A 110 1.58 18.80 2.27
CA ASP A 110 2.96 19.22 2.05
C ASP A 110 3.21 20.00 0.75
N GLU A 111 2.15 20.28 -0.02
CA GLU A 111 2.25 20.87 -1.35
C GLU A 111 1.20 21.98 -1.57
N TYR A 112 1.30 22.67 -2.67
CA TYR A 112 0.27 23.54 -3.22
C TYR A 112 -0.32 22.90 -4.50
N GLY A 113 -1.49 22.25 -4.36
CA GLY A 113 -1.99 21.30 -5.34
C GLY A 113 -1.18 19.98 -5.28
N PHE A 114 -1.20 19.19 -6.31
CA PHE A 114 -0.51 17.90 -6.41
C PHE A 114 0.23 17.78 -7.75
N PRO A 115 1.19 16.85 -7.92
CA PRO A 115 1.76 15.95 -6.92
C PRO A 115 2.80 16.62 -6.03
N SER A 116 3.08 16.03 -4.86
CA SER A 116 4.09 16.49 -3.92
C SER A 116 5.49 16.51 -4.51
N GLY A 117 6.30 17.53 -4.16
CA GLY A 117 7.71 17.62 -4.55
C GLY A 117 8.14 18.89 -5.28
N SER A 118 7.22 19.78 -5.65
CA SER A 118 7.53 21.01 -6.39
C SER A 118 7.37 22.29 -5.57
N ALA A 119 6.62 22.24 -4.49
CA ALA A 119 6.15 23.37 -3.70
C ALA A 119 5.35 24.37 -4.55
N GLY A 120 4.38 23.89 -5.36
CA GLY A 120 3.35 24.70 -6.02
C GLY A 120 3.30 24.73 -7.54
N ALA A 121 4.05 23.87 -8.25
CA ALA A 121 4.23 24.03 -9.69
C ALA A 121 3.06 23.55 -10.56
N ILE A 122 2.39 22.44 -10.26
CA ILE A 122 1.50 21.78 -11.22
C ILE A 122 0.05 22.20 -11.04
N HIS A 123 -0.61 21.77 -9.98
CA HIS A 123 -2.00 22.16 -9.70
C HIS A 123 -2.13 23.35 -8.73
N GLY A 124 -1.01 24.01 -8.43
CA GLY A 124 -0.93 25.23 -7.64
C GLY A 124 -0.91 26.51 -8.50
N ASP A 125 -0.05 27.46 -8.14
CA ASP A 125 0.11 28.74 -8.83
C ASP A 125 1.03 28.69 -10.07
N GLY A 126 1.67 27.59 -10.33
CA GLY A 126 2.63 27.40 -11.42
C GLY A 126 4.04 27.87 -11.10
N VAL A 127 4.33 28.32 -9.88
CA VAL A 127 5.66 28.77 -9.47
C VAL A 127 6.51 27.54 -9.10
N ARG A 128 7.58 27.32 -9.84
CA ARG A 128 8.51 26.18 -9.68
C ARG A 128 9.47 26.41 -8.51
N ARG A 129 8.93 26.55 -7.27
CA ARG A 129 9.71 26.99 -6.09
C ARG A 129 10.89 26.08 -5.82
N PHE A 130 10.71 24.76 -5.79
CA PHE A 130 11.79 23.82 -5.57
C PHE A 130 12.85 23.89 -6.68
N ALA A 131 12.44 23.81 -7.94
CA ALA A 131 13.35 23.81 -9.08
C ALA A 131 14.15 25.13 -9.19
N ASN A 132 13.51 26.26 -8.90
CA ASN A 132 14.17 27.58 -8.90
C ASN A 132 15.27 27.67 -7.82
N LYS A 133 15.04 27.11 -6.64
CA LYS A 133 16.00 27.14 -5.51
C LYS A 133 17.05 26.03 -5.61
N HIS A 134 16.66 24.86 -6.11
CA HIS A 134 17.50 23.66 -6.13
C HIS A 134 17.49 22.96 -7.52
N PRO A 135 17.95 23.63 -8.60
CA PRO A 135 17.80 23.11 -9.99
C PRO A 135 18.55 21.79 -10.21
N LYS A 136 19.62 21.50 -9.46
CA LYS A 136 20.36 20.24 -9.51
C LYS A 136 19.68 19.11 -8.73
N GLY A 137 18.72 19.43 -7.86
CA GLY A 137 17.97 18.48 -7.04
C GLY A 137 16.67 18.00 -7.68
N THR A 138 16.36 18.42 -8.91
CA THR A 138 15.15 18.01 -9.62
C THR A 138 15.28 16.65 -10.29
N ILE A 139 14.15 16.10 -10.71
CA ILE A 139 14.05 14.80 -11.40
C ILE A 139 15.07 14.66 -12.51
N LYS A 140 15.70 13.50 -12.55
CA LYS A 140 16.62 13.05 -13.60
C LYS A 140 16.06 11.83 -14.30
N ARG A 141 16.52 11.61 -15.55
CA ARG A 141 16.16 10.43 -16.33
C ARG A 141 17.37 9.76 -16.91
N LEU A 142 17.19 8.49 -17.25
CA LEU A 142 18.17 7.70 -17.98
C LEU A 142 17.86 7.76 -19.48
N ASP A 143 18.76 8.36 -20.26
CA ASP A 143 18.71 8.36 -21.72
C ASP A 143 19.63 7.28 -22.29
N LYS A 144 19.21 6.68 -23.39
CA LYS A 144 19.95 5.67 -24.14
C LYS A 144 20.28 6.21 -25.54
N HIS A 145 21.55 6.18 -25.90
CA HIS A 145 22.04 6.45 -27.25
C HIS A 145 22.58 5.14 -27.81
N GLU A 146 22.17 4.75 -29.02
CA GLU A 146 22.55 3.47 -29.57
C GLU A 146 22.78 3.53 -31.11
N GLU A 147 23.60 2.63 -31.58
CA GLU A 147 23.81 2.38 -33.00
C GLU A 147 24.26 0.93 -33.25
N GLU A 148 24.00 0.41 -34.44
CA GLU A 148 24.47 -0.91 -34.85
C GLU A 148 25.76 -0.78 -35.63
N VAL A 149 26.75 -1.65 -35.32
CA VAL A 149 28.10 -1.65 -35.95
C VAL A 149 28.45 -3.07 -36.36
N THR A 150 28.91 -3.24 -37.60
CA THR A 150 29.38 -4.53 -38.09
C THR A 150 30.90 -4.54 -38.09
N GLY A 151 31.48 -5.43 -37.28
CA GLY A 151 32.93 -5.65 -37.21
C GLY A 151 33.43 -6.77 -38.11
N PRO A 152 34.77 -6.86 -38.30
CA PRO A 152 35.79 -6.12 -37.54
C PRO A 152 35.98 -4.69 -38.03
N CYS A 153 35.92 -3.72 -37.11
CA CYS A 153 36.18 -2.30 -37.42
C CYS A 153 36.61 -1.55 -36.17
N ASP A 154 37.19 -0.37 -36.33
CA ASP A 154 37.45 0.57 -35.27
C ASP A 154 36.22 1.46 -35.11
N TRP A 155 35.65 1.50 -33.89
CA TRP A 155 34.51 2.34 -33.53
C TRP A 155 34.94 3.38 -32.51
N SER A 156 34.49 4.60 -32.68
CA SER A 156 34.70 5.67 -31.71
C SER A 156 33.52 6.61 -31.68
N LYS A 157 33.14 7.08 -30.45
CA LYS A 157 32.01 7.98 -30.25
C LYS A 157 32.32 9.05 -29.21
N LYS A 158 31.97 10.31 -29.54
CA LYS A 158 31.94 11.38 -28.56
C LYS A 158 30.78 11.14 -27.59
N LEU A 159 31.02 11.33 -26.29
CA LEU A 159 30.02 11.10 -25.28
C LEU A 159 28.91 12.17 -25.32
N PRO A 160 27.63 11.77 -25.18
CA PRO A 160 26.53 12.72 -25.03
C PRO A 160 26.65 13.48 -23.71
N ALA A 161 25.95 14.62 -23.62
CA ALA A 161 25.89 15.40 -22.40
C ALA A 161 25.17 14.62 -21.28
N GLY A 162 25.66 14.75 -20.04
CA GLY A 162 25.12 14.09 -18.86
C GLY A 162 26.16 13.22 -18.14
N ARG A 163 25.75 12.59 -17.05
CA ARG A 163 26.60 11.61 -16.33
C ARG A 163 26.50 10.25 -17.02
N VAL A 164 27.60 9.77 -17.56
CA VAL A 164 27.67 8.42 -18.14
C VAL A 164 27.44 7.39 -17.02
N MET A 165 26.47 6.52 -17.23
CA MET A 165 26.13 5.43 -16.30
C MET A 165 26.69 4.10 -16.78
N SER A 166 26.72 3.87 -18.11
CA SER A 166 27.21 2.65 -18.70
C SER A 166 27.47 2.84 -20.19
N ILE A 167 28.48 2.15 -20.72
CA ILE A 167 28.71 1.98 -22.13
C ILE A 167 28.90 0.50 -22.42
N VAL A 168 28.04 -0.09 -23.26
CA VAL A 168 28.05 -1.53 -23.52
C VAL A 168 27.97 -1.80 -25.02
N GLY A 169 28.90 -2.63 -25.53
CA GLY A 169 28.75 -3.32 -26.78
C GLY A 169 28.06 -4.67 -26.56
N MET A 170 26.94 -4.92 -27.26
CA MET A 170 26.23 -6.20 -27.19
C MET A 170 26.14 -6.85 -28.55
N GLU A 171 26.66 -8.07 -28.66
CA GLU A 171 26.52 -8.87 -29.87
C GLU A 171 25.04 -9.24 -30.11
N MET A 172 24.55 -8.99 -31.31
CA MET A 172 23.13 -9.15 -31.62
C MET A 172 22.68 -10.61 -31.59
N LYS A 173 23.50 -11.55 -32.07
CA LYS A 173 23.16 -12.97 -32.17
C LYS A 173 23.36 -13.71 -30.85
N GLY A 174 24.55 -13.67 -30.28
CA GLY A 174 24.93 -14.45 -29.08
C GLY A 174 24.68 -13.73 -27.76
N LYS A 175 24.25 -12.46 -27.79
CA LYS A 175 24.00 -11.63 -26.59
C LYS A 175 25.25 -11.45 -25.71
N LYS A 176 26.48 -11.71 -26.24
CA LYS A 176 27.72 -11.41 -25.53
C LYS A 176 27.80 -9.90 -25.29
N ARG A 177 28.16 -9.50 -24.08
CA ARG A 177 28.30 -8.08 -23.70
C ARG A 177 29.72 -7.78 -23.29
N VAL A 178 30.18 -6.61 -23.70
CA VAL A 178 31.46 -6.03 -23.29
C VAL A 178 31.18 -4.67 -22.66
N ASP A 179 31.62 -4.50 -21.45
CA ASP A 179 31.57 -3.22 -20.76
C ASP A 179 32.73 -2.34 -21.22
N LEU A 180 32.38 -1.18 -21.76
CA LEU A 180 33.32 -0.20 -22.28
C LEU A 180 33.37 1.07 -21.39
N THR A 181 32.69 1.08 -20.26
CA THR A 181 32.57 2.24 -19.40
C THR A 181 33.94 2.72 -18.91
N GLY A 182 34.86 1.80 -18.63
CA GLY A 182 36.24 2.11 -18.23
C GLY A 182 37.15 2.59 -19.37
N MET A 183 36.68 2.58 -20.63
CA MET A 183 37.50 2.99 -21.81
C MET A 183 37.31 4.46 -22.20
N ILE A 184 36.64 5.24 -21.35
CA ILE A 184 36.43 6.67 -21.59
C ILE A 184 37.76 7.42 -21.47
N LYS A 185 38.12 8.15 -22.56
CA LYS A 185 39.28 9.04 -22.60
C LYS A 185 38.93 10.32 -23.36
N ASP A 186 39.25 11.46 -22.79
CA ASP A 186 39.04 12.79 -23.37
C ASP A 186 37.63 13.05 -23.93
N GLY A 187 36.60 12.60 -23.15
CA GLY A 187 35.19 12.75 -23.56
C GLY A 187 34.74 11.89 -24.72
N LYS A 188 35.51 10.85 -25.07
CA LYS A 188 35.20 9.84 -26.12
C LYS A 188 35.38 8.44 -25.58
N VAL A 189 34.72 7.48 -26.23
CA VAL A 189 34.98 6.06 -26.08
C VAL A 189 35.42 5.52 -27.43
N ALA A 190 36.40 4.60 -27.43
CA ALA A 190 36.86 3.92 -28.61
C ALA A 190 37.02 2.42 -28.32
N TRP A 191 36.69 1.59 -29.32
CA TRP A 191 36.79 0.14 -29.22
C TRP A 191 36.96 -0.53 -30.57
N ARG A 192 37.83 -1.54 -30.63
CA ARG A 192 37.95 -2.39 -31.81
C ARG A 192 36.85 -3.45 -31.74
N VAL A 193 35.84 -3.27 -32.57
CA VAL A 193 34.68 -4.15 -32.66
C VAL A 193 35.08 -5.49 -33.25
N PRO A 194 34.84 -6.64 -32.60
CA PRO A 194 35.08 -7.96 -33.13
C PRO A 194 34.17 -8.29 -34.33
N LYS A 195 34.48 -9.35 -35.06
CA LYS A 195 33.63 -9.87 -36.14
C LYS A 195 32.21 -10.13 -35.64
N GLY A 196 31.19 -9.69 -36.39
CA GLY A 196 29.78 -9.82 -36.11
C GLY A 196 29.07 -8.48 -36.05
N THR A 197 27.74 -8.49 -35.83
CA THR A 197 26.93 -7.29 -35.67
C THR A 197 26.74 -7.00 -34.18
N TRP A 198 27.09 -5.79 -33.77
CA TRP A 198 27.07 -5.33 -32.39
C TRP A 198 26.18 -4.11 -32.25
N LYS A 199 25.38 -4.08 -31.16
CA LYS A 199 24.65 -2.88 -30.74
C LYS A 199 25.51 -2.14 -29.71
N MET A 200 25.97 -0.95 -30.09
CA MET A 200 26.72 -0.05 -29.20
C MET A 200 25.76 0.85 -28.48
N MET A 201 25.79 0.84 -27.15
CA MET A 201 24.85 1.59 -26.31
C MET A 201 25.58 2.44 -25.28
N ILE A 202 25.19 3.71 -25.19
CA ILE A 202 25.67 4.66 -24.18
C ILE A 202 24.48 5.11 -23.35
N PHE A 203 24.54 4.88 -22.05
CA PHE A 203 23.50 5.25 -21.10
C PHE A 203 23.97 6.45 -20.27
N VAL A 204 23.18 7.53 -20.27
CA VAL A 204 23.49 8.77 -19.57
C VAL A 204 22.36 9.21 -18.69
N CYS A 205 22.67 9.67 -17.47
CA CYS A 205 21.72 10.30 -16.56
C CYS A 205 21.74 11.81 -16.78
N VAL A 206 20.59 12.39 -17.08
CA VAL A 206 20.42 13.82 -17.37
C VAL A 206 19.29 14.42 -16.51
N VAL A 207 19.33 15.74 -16.29
CA VAL A 207 18.19 16.46 -15.69
C VAL A 207 17.03 16.44 -16.67
N ASP A 208 15.84 16.06 -16.23
CA ASP A 208 14.66 15.91 -17.08
C ASP A 208 14.01 17.24 -17.44
N GLY A 209 13.99 18.18 -16.52
CA GLY A 209 13.27 19.47 -16.62
C GLY A 209 11.93 19.50 -15.89
N ASP A 210 11.47 18.38 -15.33
CA ASP A 210 10.34 18.34 -14.39
C ASP A 210 10.67 19.15 -13.13
N PRO A 211 9.74 19.96 -12.59
CA PRO A 211 10.01 20.83 -11.43
C PRO A 211 10.08 20.10 -10.09
N ASN A 212 9.65 18.86 -10.03
CA ASN A 212 9.62 18.10 -8.78
C ASN A 212 11.02 17.68 -8.34
N VAL A 213 11.13 17.42 -7.04
CA VAL A 213 12.35 16.88 -6.41
C VAL A 213 12.71 15.51 -6.99
N ASP A 214 14.00 15.21 -7.09
CA ASP A 214 14.48 13.87 -7.41
C ASP A 214 14.13 12.91 -6.27
N TYR A 215 13.04 12.17 -6.42
CA TYR A 215 12.53 11.22 -5.41
C TYR A 215 13.50 10.07 -5.13
N LEU A 216 14.50 9.83 -5.99
CA LEU A 216 15.54 8.82 -5.77
C LEU A 216 16.75 9.36 -4.98
N ASP A 217 16.77 10.66 -4.67
CA ASP A 217 17.87 11.31 -3.96
C ASP A 217 17.41 11.88 -2.60
N PRO A 218 17.68 11.18 -1.48
CA PRO A 218 17.25 11.64 -0.16
C PRO A 218 17.81 13.02 0.23
N GLU A 219 18.99 13.41 -0.27
CA GLU A 219 19.53 14.74 0.01
C GLU A 219 18.72 15.85 -0.68
N ALA A 220 18.15 15.55 -1.86
CA ALA A 220 17.25 16.48 -2.53
C ALA A 220 15.91 16.57 -1.79
N VAL A 221 15.37 15.42 -1.33
CA VAL A 221 14.10 15.38 -0.59
C VAL A 221 14.22 16.08 0.76
N VAL A 222 15.34 15.98 1.46
CA VAL A 222 15.60 16.79 2.68
C VAL A 222 15.43 18.28 2.39
N LYS A 223 15.93 18.79 1.25
CA LYS A 223 15.75 20.21 0.87
C LYS A 223 14.30 20.57 0.58
N PHE A 224 13.52 19.63 0.03
CA PHE A 224 12.08 19.83 -0.15
C PHE A 224 11.38 19.92 1.22
N VAL A 225 11.70 19.02 2.15
CA VAL A 225 11.18 19.03 3.53
C VAL A 225 11.55 20.34 4.26
N GLU A 226 12.77 20.83 4.06
CA GLU A 226 13.19 22.14 4.61
C GLU A 226 12.39 23.32 4.06
N MET A 227 11.95 23.22 2.80
CA MET A 227 11.15 24.27 2.15
C MET A 227 9.67 24.23 2.54
N THR A 228 9.15 23.09 2.92
CA THR A 228 7.73 22.83 3.21
C THR A 228 7.53 22.50 4.68
N HIS A 229 7.64 21.26 5.08
CA HIS A 229 7.39 20.74 6.44
C HIS A 229 8.09 21.55 7.55
N GLN A 230 9.38 21.85 7.39
CA GLN A 230 10.16 22.58 8.38
C GLN A 230 9.65 24.00 8.61
N GLN A 231 8.99 24.63 7.61
CA GLN A 231 8.44 25.97 7.75
C GLN A 231 7.24 26.00 8.71
N TYR A 232 6.44 24.93 8.71
CA TYR A 232 5.35 24.76 9.68
C TYR A 232 5.90 24.51 11.09
N TYR A 233 6.88 23.62 11.22
CA TYR A 233 7.47 23.34 12.53
C TYR A 233 8.12 24.57 13.17
N ASN A 234 8.84 25.37 12.39
CA ASN A 234 9.49 26.58 12.88
C ASN A 234 8.52 27.60 13.50
N ARG A 235 7.27 27.61 13.01
CA ARG A 235 6.24 28.59 13.45
C ARG A 235 5.25 28.02 14.46
N PHE A 236 5.00 26.72 14.44
CA PHE A 236 3.89 26.09 15.12
C PHE A 236 4.28 24.87 15.95
N LYS A 237 5.54 24.81 16.40
CA LYS A 237 6.08 23.65 17.14
C LYS A 237 5.24 23.24 18.36
N GLU A 238 4.54 24.19 19.00
CA GLU A 238 3.67 23.96 20.16
C GLU A 238 2.40 23.18 19.83
N TYR A 239 2.03 23.11 18.55
CA TYR A 239 0.88 22.33 18.06
C TYR A 239 1.25 20.90 17.62
N PHE A 240 2.56 20.61 17.47
CA PHE A 240 3.00 19.29 17.01
C PHE A 240 2.82 18.21 18.07
N GLY A 241 2.32 17.04 17.67
CA GLY A 241 2.02 15.91 18.54
C GLY A 241 0.71 16.05 19.33
N ASN A 242 -0.02 17.15 19.12
CA ASN A 242 -1.33 17.37 19.73
C ASN A 242 -2.35 17.84 18.69
N THR A 243 -2.36 19.11 18.29
CA THR A 243 -3.26 19.65 17.26
C THR A 243 -2.81 19.27 15.86
N ILE A 244 -1.49 19.29 15.57
CA ILE A 244 -0.91 18.75 14.34
C ILE A 244 -0.44 17.34 14.64
N ASP A 245 -1.08 16.32 14.06
CA ASP A 245 -0.80 14.91 14.31
C ASP A 245 -0.19 14.17 13.11
N GLY A 246 -0.11 14.80 11.94
CA GLY A 246 0.45 14.16 10.76
C GLY A 246 0.78 15.10 9.61
N THR A 247 1.43 14.51 8.60
CA THR A 247 1.61 15.13 7.28
C THR A 247 0.96 14.28 6.21
N PHE A 248 0.58 14.88 5.11
CA PHE A 248 -0.04 14.22 3.96
C PHE A 248 0.72 14.61 2.70
N PHE A 249 1.30 13.64 2.01
CA PHE A 249 1.84 13.79 0.67
C PHE A 249 0.90 13.17 -0.38
N ASP A 250 0.91 13.70 -1.58
CA ASP A 250 -0.06 13.41 -2.63
C ASP A 250 0.65 13.04 -3.94
N GLU A 251 0.37 11.86 -4.46
CA GLU A 251 0.76 11.33 -5.78
C GLU A 251 2.25 11.50 -6.20
N PRO A 252 3.27 11.33 -5.34
CA PRO A 252 4.64 11.27 -5.84
C PRO A 252 4.81 10.06 -6.75
N THR A 253 5.51 10.22 -7.90
CA THR A 253 5.55 9.15 -8.91
C THR A 253 6.81 9.15 -9.76
N MET A 254 7.29 7.94 -10.11
CA MET A 254 8.42 7.76 -11.02
C MET A 254 8.05 7.75 -12.50
N TYR A 255 6.77 7.70 -12.89
CA TYR A 255 6.41 7.69 -14.31
C TYR A 255 6.69 9.02 -15.02
N ARG A 256 6.85 10.09 -14.27
CA ARG A 256 7.41 11.35 -14.76
C ARG A 256 8.74 11.02 -15.48
N ALA A 257 9.37 11.91 -16.15
CA ALA A 257 10.56 11.55 -16.94
C ALA A 257 10.34 10.37 -17.93
N LYS A 258 9.12 10.25 -18.46
CA LYS A 258 8.75 9.18 -19.43
C LYS A 258 8.94 7.76 -18.87
N GLY A 259 8.78 7.57 -17.56
CA GLY A 259 9.00 6.29 -16.86
C GLY A 259 10.49 5.91 -16.71
N ARG A 260 11.41 6.79 -17.12
CA ARG A 260 12.86 6.57 -17.08
C ARG A 260 13.54 7.28 -15.92
N MET A 261 12.83 7.65 -14.86
CA MET A 261 13.45 8.29 -13.70
C MET A 261 14.66 7.50 -13.23
N TRP A 262 15.77 8.23 -13.00
CA TRP A 262 17.06 7.66 -12.62
C TRP A 262 17.85 8.65 -11.78
N THR A 263 18.90 8.20 -11.11
CA THR A 263 19.82 9.09 -10.39
C THR A 263 21.26 8.86 -10.80
N GLY A 264 22.03 9.92 -10.88
CA GLY A 264 23.47 9.82 -11.20
C GLY A 264 24.29 9.05 -10.17
N ARG A 265 23.77 8.85 -8.94
CA ARG A 265 24.44 8.07 -7.87
C ARG A 265 24.08 6.57 -7.91
N PHE A 266 23.31 6.11 -8.89
CA PHE A 266 22.80 4.74 -8.95
C PHE A 266 23.91 3.69 -8.86
N ASN A 267 24.93 3.76 -9.72
CA ASN A 267 25.97 2.73 -9.78
C ASN A 267 26.76 2.61 -8.49
N ASP A 268 27.14 3.74 -7.89
CA ASP A 268 27.92 3.77 -6.65
C ASP A 268 27.13 3.14 -5.48
N LYS A 269 25.87 3.54 -5.33
CA LYS A 269 24.95 2.98 -4.32
C LYS A 269 24.63 1.51 -4.59
N PHE A 270 24.40 1.13 -5.85
CA PHE A 270 24.14 -0.26 -6.25
C PHE A 270 25.34 -1.16 -5.92
N LYS A 271 26.55 -0.74 -6.28
CA LYS A 271 27.76 -1.50 -5.97
C LYS A 271 27.98 -1.67 -4.47
N ALA A 272 27.72 -0.63 -3.69
CA ALA A 272 27.78 -0.71 -2.23
C ALA A 272 26.75 -1.70 -1.65
N ARG A 273 25.54 -1.78 -2.24
CA ARG A 273 24.45 -2.64 -1.78
C ARG A 273 24.61 -4.09 -2.20
N HIS A 274 25.02 -4.34 -3.44
CA HIS A 274 25.00 -5.67 -4.07
C HIS A 274 26.39 -6.29 -4.30
N GLY A 275 27.48 -5.53 -4.15
CA GLY A 275 28.84 -6.02 -4.27
C GLY A 275 29.37 -6.19 -5.70
N PHE A 276 28.59 -5.82 -6.74
CA PHE A 276 29.00 -5.90 -8.13
C PHE A 276 28.59 -4.67 -8.93
N ASP A 277 29.23 -4.46 -10.10
CA ASP A 277 28.96 -3.31 -10.97
C ASP A 277 27.69 -3.55 -11.81
N PRO A 278 26.69 -2.63 -11.82
CA PRO A 278 25.49 -2.75 -12.64
C PRO A 278 25.74 -2.41 -14.11
N ALA A 279 26.84 -1.72 -14.48
CA ALA A 279 27.07 -1.18 -15.83
C ALA A 279 26.91 -2.24 -16.95
N PRO A 280 27.45 -3.47 -16.86
CA PRO A 280 27.27 -4.48 -17.89
C PRO A 280 25.82 -4.96 -18.11
N TYR A 281 24.91 -4.63 -17.20
CA TYR A 281 23.52 -5.11 -17.20
C TYR A 281 22.51 -4.04 -17.66
N TYR A 282 22.91 -2.79 -17.88
CA TYR A 282 22.05 -1.72 -18.36
C TYR A 282 21.25 -2.05 -19.62
N PRO A 283 21.80 -2.81 -20.60
CA PRO A 283 21.00 -3.24 -21.76
C PRO A 283 19.73 -4.02 -21.41
N ALA A 284 19.70 -4.73 -20.26
CA ALA A 284 18.51 -5.47 -19.82
C ALA A 284 17.31 -4.56 -19.56
N LEU A 285 17.54 -3.28 -19.25
CA LEU A 285 16.47 -2.31 -19.04
C LEU A 285 15.62 -2.09 -20.31
N TRP A 286 16.12 -2.41 -21.50
CA TRP A 286 15.40 -2.29 -22.77
C TRP A 286 15.30 -3.62 -23.54
N TYR A 287 16.29 -4.49 -23.44
CA TYR A 287 16.45 -5.65 -24.30
C TYR A 287 16.56 -6.96 -23.52
N ASP A 288 16.30 -8.03 -24.23
CA ASP A 288 16.71 -9.35 -23.78
C ASP A 288 18.24 -9.48 -23.94
N ILE A 289 18.91 -9.81 -22.85
CA ILE A 289 20.35 -10.03 -22.75
C ILE A 289 20.73 -11.52 -22.56
N GLY A 290 19.83 -12.43 -22.89
CA GLY A 290 19.96 -13.88 -22.73
C GLY A 290 19.52 -14.36 -21.35
N THR A 291 20.08 -15.45 -20.87
CA THR A 291 19.68 -16.13 -19.61
C THR A 291 19.70 -15.24 -18.36
N LYS A 292 20.46 -14.14 -18.39
CA LYS A 292 20.59 -13.21 -17.26
C LYS A 292 19.54 -12.10 -17.25
N THR A 293 18.62 -12.02 -18.21
CA THR A 293 17.69 -10.90 -18.38
C THR A 293 16.83 -10.67 -17.15
N GLN A 294 16.15 -11.72 -16.65
CA GLN A 294 15.19 -11.61 -15.56
C GLN A 294 15.87 -11.18 -14.25
N ALA A 295 16.97 -11.82 -13.90
CA ALA A 295 17.74 -11.46 -12.72
C ALA A 295 18.32 -10.04 -12.82
N ALA A 296 18.88 -9.65 -13.99
CA ALA A 296 19.41 -8.30 -14.20
C ALA A 296 18.32 -7.24 -14.02
N ARG A 297 17.12 -7.45 -14.59
CA ARG A 297 15.98 -6.55 -14.40
C ARG A 297 15.53 -6.47 -12.94
N ASN A 298 15.46 -7.60 -12.24
CA ASN A 298 15.15 -7.60 -10.82
C ASN A 298 16.15 -6.77 -10.00
N TYR A 299 17.45 -6.96 -10.22
CA TYR A 299 18.47 -6.16 -9.55
C TYR A 299 18.34 -4.66 -9.86
N LEU A 300 18.18 -4.28 -11.12
CA LEU A 300 18.16 -2.88 -11.54
C LEU A 300 16.86 -2.17 -11.13
N PHE A 301 15.69 -2.76 -11.44
CA PHE A 301 14.39 -2.17 -11.07
C PHE A 301 14.10 -2.30 -9.59
N GLY A 302 14.50 -3.41 -8.96
CA GLY A 302 14.38 -3.60 -7.51
C GLY A 302 15.20 -2.58 -6.73
N PHE A 303 16.43 -2.30 -7.16
CA PHE A 303 17.25 -1.27 -6.51
C PHE A 303 16.73 0.15 -6.79
N ARG A 304 16.18 0.41 -7.99
CA ARG A 304 15.49 1.69 -8.25
C ARG A 304 14.29 1.88 -7.31
N ALA A 305 13.51 0.83 -7.09
CA ALA A 305 12.40 0.84 -6.13
C ALA A 305 12.88 1.08 -4.69
N GLU A 306 14.00 0.47 -4.28
CA GLU A 306 14.63 0.72 -2.98
C GLU A 306 15.07 2.19 -2.83
N LEU A 307 15.67 2.76 -3.87
CA LEU A 307 16.07 4.19 -3.87
C LEU A 307 14.85 5.11 -3.76
N TYR A 308 13.74 4.80 -4.43
CA TYR A 308 12.51 5.58 -4.33
C TYR A 308 11.91 5.49 -2.92
N ALA A 309 11.73 4.28 -2.40
CA ALA A 309 11.16 4.07 -1.07
C ALA A 309 12.00 4.73 0.04
N THR A 310 13.33 4.68 -0.08
CA THR A 310 14.27 5.30 0.87
C THR A 310 14.53 6.78 0.57
N GLY A 311 14.27 7.22 -0.64
CA GLY A 311 14.48 8.60 -1.08
C GLY A 311 13.36 9.53 -0.64
N PHE A 312 12.09 9.20 -0.90
CA PHE A 312 10.97 10.08 -0.59
C PHE A 312 10.19 9.64 0.66
N PRO A 313 9.49 8.48 0.70
CA PRO A 313 8.69 8.11 1.87
C PRO A 313 9.51 8.06 3.17
N LYS A 314 10.72 7.48 3.13
CA LYS A 314 11.55 7.34 4.32
C LYS A 314 12.01 8.68 4.88
N VAL A 315 12.41 9.62 4.03
CA VAL A 315 12.88 10.95 4.48
C VAL A 315 11.75 11.71 5.17
N ILE A 316 10.53 11.65 4.62
CA ILE A 316 9.36 12.28 5.24
C ILE A 316 9.03 11.59 6.57
N GLN A 317 9.05 10.25 6.62
CA GLN A 317 8.80 9.50 7.85
C GLN A 317 9.81 9.86 8.95
N GLU A 318 11.11 9.86 8.63
CA GLU A 318 12.16 10.20 9.61
C GLU A 318 12.01 11.64 10.14
N TRP A 319 11.58 12.57 9.29
CA TRP A 319 11.28 13.91 9.74
C TRP A 319 10.04 13.93 10.66
N CYS A 320 8.97 13.22 10.30
CA CYS A 320 7.75 13.13 11.11
C CYS A 320 8.04 12.49 12.48
N ASP A 321 8.76 11.37 12.51
CA ASP A 321 9.16 10.68 13.75
C ASP A 321 9.92 11.62 14.70
N LYS A 322 10.87 12.39 14.14
CA LYS A 322 11.63 13.39 14.91
C LYS A 322 10.74 14.48 15.53
N HIS A 323 9.59 14.76 14.94
CA HIS A 323 8.69 15.83 15.36
C HIS A 323 7.42 15.31 16.05
N GLY A 324 7.34 13.99 16.33
CA GLY A 324 6.25 13.36 17.08
C GLY A 324 4.91 13.33 16.36
N ILE A 325 4.90 13.25 15.02
CA ILE A 325 3.71 13.18 14.17
C ILE A 325 3.81 12.04 13.17
N ALA A 326 2.70 11.64 12.55
CA ALA A 326 2.67 10.58 11.56
C ALA A 326 2.95 11.09 10.14
N ALA A 327 3.64 10.29 9.32
CA ALA A 327 3.66 10.48 7.87
C ALA A 327 2.53 9.68 7.22
N THR A 328 1.65 10.35 6.46
CA THR A 328 0.61 9.71 5.66
C THR A 328 0.57 10.30 4.24
N GLY A 329 -0.37 9.84 3.44
CA GLY A 329 -0.52 10.16 2.03
C GLY A 329 -0.64 8.89 1.21
N HIS A 330 -0.60 9.03 -0.09
CA HIS A 330 -0.68 7.90 -1.01
C HIS A 330 0.28 8.08 -2.19
N GLN A 331 0.57 6.96 -2.86
CA GLN A 331 1.35 6.98 -4.10
C GLN A 331 0.44 7.37 -5.27
N ASP A 332 1.00 7.54 -6.45
CA ASP A 332 0.19 7.70 -7.66
C ASP A 332 -0.19 6.32 -8.22
N GLN A 333 -1.44 6.15 -8.66
CA GLN A 333 -1.92 4.97 -9.38
C GLN A 333 -1.66 3.64 -8.65
N GLU A 334 -2.05 3.52 -7.39
CA GLU A 334 -1.89 2.28 -6.61
C GLU A 334 -2.65 1.09 -7.21
N GLU A 335 -3.65 1.34 -8.06
CA GLU A 335 -4.47 0.36 -8.74
C GLU A 335 -3.82 -0.31 -9.96
N VAL A 336 -2.58 0.04 -10.30
CA VAL A 336 -1.91 -0.60 -11.45
C VAL A 336 -1.32 -1.96 -11.07
N VAL A 337 -1.55 -2.97 -11.91
CA VAL A 337 -1.06 -4.34 -11.65
C VAL A 337 0.47 -4.40 -11.63
N ASN A 338 1.15 -3.62 -12.48
CA ASN A 338 2.60 -3.54 -12.47
C ASN A 338 3.07 -2.15 -12.00
N PRO A 339 3.52 -1.98 -10.75
CA PRO A 339 3.89 -0.68 -10.17
C PRO A 339 5.29 -0.20 -10.58
N VAL A 340 6.05 -0.95 -11.38
CA VAL A 340 7.48 -0.70 -11.63
C VAL A 340 7.76 0.68 -12.22
N SER A 341 6.85 1.25 -13.04
CA SER A 341 6.99 2.60 -13.60
C SER A 341 6.53 3.71 -12.67
N VAL A 342 5.72 3.41 -11.66
CA VAL A 342 5.05 4.40 -10.80
C VAL A 342 5.75 4.52 -9.46
N SER A 343 5.69 3.48 -8.65
CA SER A 343 6.29 3.41 -7.30
C SER A 343 7.46 2.42 -7.21
N GLY A 344 7.75 1.67 -8.29
CA GLY A 344 8.78 0.64 -8.35
C GLY A 344 8.42 -0.65 -7.64
N ASP A 345 7.94 -0.53 -6.42
CA ASP A 345 7.43 -1.60 -5.56
C ASP A 345 6.49 -0.96 -4.53
N LEU A 346 5.20 -1.08 -4.77
CA LEU A 346 4.18 -0.39 -3.98
C LEU A 346 4.22 -0.79 -2.50
N MET A 347 4.30 -2.08 -2.21
CA MET A 347 4.38 -2.53 -0.82
C MET A 347 5.64 -2.01 -0.12
N LYS A 348 6.78 -1.97 -0.80
CA LYS A 348 8.05 -1.46 -0.22
C LYS A 348 7.99 0.03 0.13
N CYS A 349 7.26 0.85 -0.62
CA CYS A 349 7.04 2.26 -0.27
C CYS A 349 6.41 2.38 1.11
N PHE A 350 5.42 1.57 1.41
CA PHE A 350 4.69 1.56 2.68
C PHE A 350 5.50 1.03 3.87
N LYS A 351 6.62 0.33 3.64
CA LYS A 351 7.58 -0.02 4.70
C LYS A 351 8.03 1.23 5.47
N TYR A 352 8.23 2.32 4.76
CA TYR A 352 8.76 3.57 5.28
C TYR A 352 7.71 4.67 5.48
N GLN A 353 6.44 4.34 5.42
CA GLN A 353 5.34 5.28 5.64
C GLN A 353 4.60 4.89 6.93
N GLY A 354 4.39 5.83 7.83
CA GLY A 354 3.76 5.59 9.12
C GLY A 354 2.32 5.09 8.98
N ILE A 355 1.58 5.71 8.06
CA ILE A 355 0.21 5.32 7.71
C ILE A 355 0.15 5.08 6.20
N PRO A 356 0.27 3.82 5.74
CA PRO A 356 0.06 3.45 4.35
C PRO A 356 -1.28 3.94 3.81
N GLY A 357 -1.31 4.43 2.58
CA GLY A 357 -2.52 5.03 2.02
C GLY A 357 -2.79 4.70 0.56
N VAL A 358 -4.04 4.87 0.16
CA VAL A 358 -4.55 4.69 -1.20
C VAL A 358 -5.48 5.84 -1.57
N ASP A 359 -5.51 6.21 -2.86
CA ASP A 359 -6.49 7.14 -3.41
C ASP A 359 -7.64 6.39 -4.11
N LYS A 360 -8.85 6.51 -3.55
CA LYS A 360 -10.09 6.06 -4.20
C LYS A 360 -10.78 7.24 -4.87
N ILE A 361 -10.34 7.57 -6.06
CA ILE A 361 -10.83 8.70 -6.86
C ILE A 361 -11.52 8.23 -8.13
N GLY A 362 -12.66 8.85 -8.47
CA GLY A 362 -13.41 8.56 -9.69
C GLY A 362 -13.83 7.10 -9.80
N GLY A 363 -13.90 6.61 -11.03
CA GLY A 363 -14.25 5.23 -11.37
C GLY A 363 -13.05 4.28 -11.45
N ARG A 364 -11.88 4.64 -10.88
CA ARG A 364 -10.71 3.76 -10.86
C ARG A 364 -10.95 2.51 -10.03
N ALA A 365 -10.31 1.40 -10.42
CA ALA A 365 -10.45 0.10 -9.76
C ALA A 365 -9.58 -0.05 -8.50
N ALA A 366 -9.46 1.01 -7.69
CA ALA A 366 -8.65 0.98 -6.47
C ALA A 366 -9.14 -0.07 -5.46
N GLU A 367 -10.42 -0.38 -5.47
CA GLU A 367 -11.06 -1.42 -4.65
C GLU A 367 -10.41 -2.80 -4.79
N ARG A 368 -9.85 -3.13 -5.94
CA ARG A 368 -9.12 -4.38 -6.17
C ARG A 368 -7.75 -4.40 -5.49
N PHE A 369 -7.25 -3.25 -5.03
CA PHE A 369 -5.92 -3.08 -4.45
C PHE A 369 -5.93 -2.73 -2.96
N TYR A 370 -7.09 -2.54 -2.33
CA TYR A 370 -7.15 -2.27 -0.89
C TYR A 370 -6.41 -3.31 -0.07
N LYS A 371 -6.50 -4.60 -0.44
CA LYS A 371 -5.76 -5.68 0.24
C LYS A 371 -4.24 -5.59 0.07
N VAL A 372 -3.71 -5.01 -1.01
CA VAL A 372 -2.28 -4.75 -1.17
C VAL A 372 -1.82 -3.72 -0.13
N ILE A 373 -2.60 -2.64 0.04
CA ILE A 373 -2.25 -1.55 0.96
C ILE A 373 -2.35 -2.02 2.41
N SER A 374 -3.46 -2.66 2.79
CA SER A 374 -3.65 -3.17 4.16
C SER A 374 -2.66 -4.28 4.51
N SER A 375 -2.36 -5.18 3.57
CA SER A 375 -1.34 -6.19 3.76
C SER A 375 0.05 -5.57 3.96
N SER A 376 0.36 -4.44 3.28
CA SER A 376 1.60 -3.71 3.52
C SER A 376 1.69 -3.23 4.96
N ALA A 377 0.60 -2.69 5.51
CA ALA A 377 0.56 -2.29 6.91
C ALA A 377 0.82 -3.48 7.85
N TYR A 378 0.18 -4.63 7.61
CA TYR A 378 0.38 -5.83 8.43
C TYR A 378 1.81 -6.39 8.30
N ASN A 379 2.40 -6.38 7.11
CA ASN A 379 3.78 -6.82 6.87
C ASN A 379 4.80 -6.03 7.72
N TRP A 380 4.62 -4.73 7.87
CA TRP A 380 5.53 -3.84 8.60
C TRP A 380 4.97 -3.31 9.92
N ASP A 381 3.96 -3.99 10.46
CA ASP A 381 3.40 -3.74 11.80
C ASP A 381 2.86 -2.31 11.99
N LYS A 382 2.13 -1.80 11.00
CA LYS A 382 1.47 -0.51 11.06
C LYS A 382 0.05 -0.65 11.55
N ALA A 383 -0.39 0.26 12.42
CA ALA A 383 -1.73 0.22 13.02
C ALA A 383 -2.82 0.80 12.11
N LEU A 384 -2.47 1.78 11.28
CA LEU A 384 -3.41 2.53 10.46
C LEU A 384 -3.19 2.28 8.97
N VAL A 385 -4.30 2.29 8.23
CA VAL A 385 -4.35 2.20 6.77
C VAL A 385 -5.33 3.26 6.29
N MET A 386 -4.82 4.23 5.55
CA MET A 386 -5.58 5.40 5.10
C MET A 386 -6.17 5.18 3.70
N SER A 387 -7.29 5.82 3.42
CA SER A 387 -7.78 6.05 2.05
C SER A 387 -8.27 7.48 1.91
N GLU A 388 -7.70 8.24 0.96
CA GLU A 388 -8.37 9.40 0.39
C GLU A 388 -9.53 8.91 -0.45
N THR A 389 -10.74 9.45 -0.24
CA THR A 389 -11.93 8.78 -0.79
C THR A 389 -12.96 9.77 -1.28
N TYR A 390 -13.60 9.46 -2.40
CA TYR A 390 -14.72 10.11 -3.10
C TYR A 390 -14.33 11.17 -4.13
N GLY A 391 -13.08 11.61 -4.20
CA GLY A 391 -12.65 12.60 -5.19
C GLY A 391 -13.06 12.25 -6.61
N ALA A 392 -13.52 13.22 -7.39
CA ALA A 392 -13.94 13.09 -8.78
C ALA A 392 -15.01 12.00 -9.06
N MET A 393 -15.74 11.54 -8.06
CA MET A 393 -16.84 10.58 -8.23
C MET A 393 -18.17 11.24 -8.62
N GLY A 394 -18.23 12.58 -8.65
CA GLY A 394 -19.47 13.32 -8.87
C GLY A 394 -20.34 13.40 -7.62
N ASP A 395 -21.60 13.83 -7.78
CA ASP A 395 -22.56 13.91 -6.67
C ASP A 395 -23.20 12.54 -6.41
N ILE A 396 -22.44 11.61 -5.87
CA ILE A 396 -22.82 10.21 -5.58
C ILE A 396 -23.92 10.10 -4.51
N SER A 397 -24.65 8.96 -4.50
CA SER A 397 -25.70 8.69 -3.53
C SER A 397 -25.13 8.35 -2.15
N TRP A 398 -25.93 8.50 -1.09
CA TRP A 398 -25.59 8.01 0.23
C TRP A 398 -25.32 6.51 0.28
N GLU A 399 -26.06 5.74 -0.49
CA GLU A 399 -25.83 4.32 -0.65
C GLU A 399 -24.40 4.04 -1.18
N THR A 400 -23.96 4.77 -2.22
CA THR A 400 -22.60 4.67 -2.76
C THR A 400 -21.55 5.08 -1.71
N ILE A 401 -21.78 6.17 -0.96
CA ILE A 401 -20.89 6.62 0.11
C ILE A 401 -20.68 5.52 1.16
N TYR A 402 -21.78 4.94 1.68
CA TYR A 402 -21.68 3.85 2.64
C TYR A 402 -21.07 2.57 2.06
N HIS A 403 -21.43 2.22 0.82
CA HIS A 403 -20.89 1.04 0.14
C HIS A 403 -19.37 1.10 0.03
N VAL A 404 -18.82 2.22 -0.48
CA VAL A 404 -17.38 2.42 -0.63
C VAL A 404 -16.67 2.35 0.73
N ALA A 405 -17.20 3.01 1.75
CA ALA A 405 -16.62 2.96 3.09
C ALA A 405 -16.61 1.54 3.67
N MET A 406 -17.73 0.81 3.56
CA MET A 406 -17.82 -0.56 4.06
C MET A 406 -16.88 -1.51 3.32
N GLU A 407 -16.79 -1.41 1.99
CA GLU A 407 -15.87 -2.21 1.21
C GLU A 407 -14.41 -1.98 1.62
N GLN A 408 -14.00 -0.72 1.78
CA GLN A 408 -12.66 -0.38 2.24
C GLN A 408 -12.36 -0.97 3.61
N TYR A 409 -13.29 -0.84 4.55
CA TYR A 409 -13.09 -1.29 5.94
C TYR A 409 -13.09 -2.81 6.06
N THR A 410 -13.87 -3.54 5.25
CA THR A 410 -13.79 -5.01 5.20
C THR A 410 -12.51 -5.51 4.53
N LYS A 411 -11.84 -4.67 3.73
CA LYS A 411 -10.55 -4.97 3.10
C LYS A 411 -9.34 -4.39 3.86
N GLY A 412 -9.55 -3.85 5.08
CA GLY A 412 -8.50 -3.48 6.02
C GLY A 412 -8.11 -2.01 6.07
N VAL A 413 -8.74 -1.13 5.30
CA VAL A 413 -8.68 0.33 5.54
C VAL A 413 -9.35 0.62 6.88
N ASN A 414 -8.80 1.54 7.66
CA ASN A 414 -9.36 1.91 8.95
C ASN A 414 -9.24 3.41 9.26
N GLN A 415 -8.82 4.22 8.28
CA GLN A 415 -8.80 5.67 8.33
C GLN A 415 -9.22 6.24 6.98
N LEU A 416 -10.45 6.75 6.89
CA LEU A 416 -10.97 7.36 5.68
C LEU A 416 -10.82 8.88 5.76
N ILE A 417 -10.20 9.47 4.74
CA ILE A 417 -10.06 10.92 4.54
C ILE A 417 -11.04 11.32 3.44
N PRO A 418 -12.18 11.95 3.77
CA PRO A 418 -13.15 12.37 2.77
C PRO A 418 -12.61 13.44 1.84
N HIS A 419 -12.71 13.25 0.55
CA HIS A 419 -12.48 14.26 -0.48
C HIS A 419 -13.86 14.80 -0.92
N ALA A 420 -14.26 16.07 -0.61
CA ALA A 420 -13.57 17.05 0.20
C ALA A 420 -14.52 18.14 0.68
N VAL A 421 -14.03 19.00 1.54
CA VAL A 421 -14.65 20.32 1.83
C VAL A 421 -13.91 21.36 1.00
N TRP A 422 -14.64 22.34 0.43
CA TRP A 422 -14.09 23.40 -0.38
C TRP A 422 -14.33 24.77 0.28
N TYR A 423 -13.30 25.59 0.43
CA TYR A 423 -13.46 26.92 1.02
C TYR A 423 -14.43 27.77 0.19
N ASP A 424 -14.21 27.84 -1.13
CA ASP A 424 -15.19 28.39 -2.10
C ASP A 424 -15.96 27.24 -2.76
N ASN A 425 -17.15 26.92 -2.25
CA ASN A 425 -18.01 25.86 -2.78
C ASN A 425 -18.71 26.21 -4.11
N LYS A 426 -18.49 27.40 -4.67
CA LYS A 426 -18.95 27.78 -6.01
C LYS A 426 -18.01 27.26 -7.11
N LYS A 427 -16.78 26.88 -6.74
CA LYS A 427 -15.72 26.41 -7.66
C LYS A 427 -15.17 25.04 -7.24
N VAL A 428 -16.03 24.04 -7.23
CA VAL A 428 -15.66 22.65 -6.91
C VAL A 428 -15.13 21.96 -8.17
N SER A 429 -13.85 21.60 -8.19
CA SER A 429 -13.21 20.94 -9.34
C SER A 429 -13.41 19.43 -9.32
N PHE A 430 -13.36 18.79 -8.15
CA PHE A 430 -13.44 17.34 -7.97
C PHE A 430 -14.58 17.01 -6.99
N LYS A 431 -15.80 16.88 -7.53
CA LYS A 431 -16.98 16.53 -6.72
C LYS A 431 -16.84 15.12 -6.11
N PRO A 432 -17.46 14.86 -4.93
CA PRO A 432 -18.49 15.67 -4.27
C PRO A 432 -17.90 16.77 -3.36
N GLU A 433 -18.74 17.76 -3.04
CA GLU A 433 -18.50 18.71 -1.96
C GLU A 433 -19.23 18.22 -0.70
N LEU A 434 -18.46 17.75 0.29
CA LEU A 434 -18.99 17.07 1.47
C LEU A 434 -19.07 18.03 2.67
N SER A 435 -19.98 19.01 2.59
CA SER A 435 -20.15 19.96 3.67
C SER A 435 -21.63 20.23 4.03
N TRP A 436 -21.81 20.97 5.12
CA TRP A 436 -23.10 21.47 5.59
C TRP A 436 -23.83 22.38 4.59
N ARG A 437 -23.16 22.86 3.56
CA ARG A 437 -23.72 23.76 2.54
C ARG A 437 -24.34 23.01 1.37
N HIS A 438 -23.96 21.75 1.17
CA HIS A 438 -24.39 20.97 0.01
C HIS A 438 -25.76 20.35 0.25
N LYS A 439 -26.76 20.72 -0.56
CA LYS A 439 -28.18 20.31 -0.39
C LYS A 439 -28.39 18.80 -0.24
N LYS A 440 -27.58 17.98 -0.89
CA LYS A 440 -27.70 16.51 -0.87
C LYS A 440 -27.07 15.88 0.37
N TYR A 441 -26.01 16.50 0.94
CA TYR A 441 -25.22 15.86 1.98
C TYR A 441 -25.41 16.45 3.37
N ALA A 442 -25.80 17.71 3.49
CA ALA A 442 -25.87 18.43 4.76
C ALA A 442 -26.58 17.66 5.89
N GLU A 443 -27.77 17.09 5.60
CA GLU A 443 -28.58 16.41 6.59
C GLU A 443 -28.02 15.04 7.03
N GLY A 444 -27.26 14.37 6.16
CA GLY A 444 -26.74 13.01 6.40
C GLY A 444 -25.33 12.95 6.95
N LEU A 445 -24.51 14.02 6.81
CA LEU A 445 -23.08 13.99 7.12
C LEU A 445 -22.80 13.68 8.60
N GLN A 446 -23.56 14.24 9.53
CA GLN A 446 -23.35 13.98 10.95
C GLN A 446 -23.58 12.51 11.32
N LEU A 447 -24.63 11.89 10.75
CA LEU A 447 -24.92 10.47 10.95
C LEU A 447 -23.84 9.58 10.31
N TYR A 448 -23.42 9.93 9.11
CA TYR A 448 -22.35 9.23 8.43
C TYR A 448 -21.01 9.31 9.20
N ASN A 449 -20.62 10.49 9.64
CA ASN A 449 -19.39 10.67 10.41
C ASN A 449 -19.44 9.97 11.76
N LYS A 450 -20.60 9.90 12.41
CA LYS A 450 -20.79 9.11 13.63
C LYS A 450 -20.66 7.61 13.37
N TYR A 451 -21.19 7.12 12.23
CA TYR A 451 -20.97 5.76 11.76
C TYR A 451 -19.47 5.49 11.55
N MET A 452 -18.75 6.36 10.83
CA MET A 452 -17.32 6.22 10.59
C MET A 452 -16.50 6.26 11.88
N SER A 453 -16.88 7.12 12.84
CA SER A 453 -16.23 7.19 14.16
C SER A 453 -16.32 5.86 14.91
N ARG A 454 -17.46 5.15 14.80
CA ARG A 454 -17.62 3.81 15.40
C ARG A 454 -16.74 2.76 14.70
N LEU A 455 -16.64 2.82 13.37
CA LEU A 455 -15.72 1.93 12.65
C LEU A 455 -14.27 2.20 13.07
N ASN A 456 -13.86 3.46 13.13
CA ASN A 456 -12.52 3.87 13.55
C ASN A 456 -12.21 3.41 14.97
N LEU A 457 -13.12 3.64 15.93
CA LEU A 457 -12.98 3.19 17.32
C LEU A 457 -12.68 1.68 17.40
N MET A 458 -13.42 0.88 16.62
CA MET A 458 -13.32 -0.58 16.70
C MET A 458 -12.14 -1.15 15.90
N LEU A 459 -11.77 -0.55 14.78
CA LEU A 459 -10.83 -1.14 13.82
C LEU A 459 -9.45 -0.47 13.76
N GLN A 460 -9.28 0.73 14.37
CA GLN A 460 -7.98 1.38 14.54
C GLN A 460 -7.22 0.84 15.76
N ASN A 461 -5.94 1.21 15.85
CA ASN A 461 -5.00 0.94 16.95
C ASN A 461 -4.83 -0.55 17.27
N ASP A 462 -3.66 -0.95 17.60
CA ASP A 462 -3.15 -2.24 18.15
C ASP A 462 -3.99 -3.52 17.93
N GLY A 463 -5.00 -3.47 17.07
CA GLY A 463 -5.84 -4.60 16.69
C GLY A 463 -5.12 -5.49 15.68
N ARG A 464 -4.76 -6.70 16.10
CA ARG A 464 -4.15 -7.71 15.24
C ARG A 464 -5.15 -8.21 14.20
N HIS A 465 -4.76 -8.18 12.92
CA HIS A 465 -5.51 -8.82 11.84
C HIS A 465 -5.39 -10.36 11.94
N VAL A 466 -6.43 -11.08 11.53
CA VAL A 466 -6.46 -12.55 11.53
C VAL A 466 -6.75 -13.07 10.14
N ALA A 467 -5.80 -13.81 9.56
CA ALA A 467 -5.97 -14.52 8.30
C ALA A 467 -5.25 -15.89 8.33
N ASP A 468 -5.88 -16.90 7.73
CA ASP A 468 -5.29 -18.24 7.56
C ASP A 468 -4.50 -18.40 6.26
N ILE A 469 -4.63 -17.47 5.33
CA ILE A 469 -4.10 -17.54 3.96
C ILE A 469 -3.07 -16.42 3.74
N ALA A 470 -1.87 -16.81 3.33
CA ALA A 470 -0.86 -15.91 2.81
C ALA A 470 -0.83 -15.99 1.28
N VAL A 471 -0.69 -14.85 0.60
CA VAL A 471 -0.50 -14.78 -0.86
C VAL A 471 0.83 -14.09 -1.13
N LEU A 472 1.74 -14.73 -1.86
CA LEU A 472 3.04 -14.13 -2.18
C LEU A 472 2.85 -12.96 -3.13
N TYR A 473 3.36 -11.77 -2.77
CA TYR A 473 3.33 -10.61 -3.64
C TYR A 473 4.33 -10.76 -4.79
N PRO A 474 3.91 -10.73 -6.09
CA PRO A 474 4.73 -11.19 -7.20
C PRO A 474 5.72 -10.14 -7.75
N ILE A 475 6.30 -9.28 -6.91
CA ILE A 475 7.15 -8.17 -7.36
C ILE A 475 8.34 -8.63 -8.21
N ALA A 476 8.92 -9.79 -7.93
CA ALA A 476 10.02 -10.35 -8.71
C ALA A 476 9.61 -10.63 -10.17
N THR A 477 8.40 -11.14 -10.40
CA THR A 477 7.84 -11.35 -11.74
C THR A 477 7.57 -10.02 -12.44
N LEU A 478 7.00 -9.05 -11.72
CA LEU A 478 6.67 -7.74 -12.27
C LEU A 478 7.92 -6.97 -12.70
N GLN A 479 8.98 -6.98 -11.90
CA GLN A 479 10.26 -6.36 -12.22
C GLN A 479 11.00 -7.09 -13.37
N ALA A 480 11.00 -8.43 -13.35
CA ALA A 480 11.63 -9.23 -14.40
C ALA A 480 11.00 -9.05 -15.79
N GLY A 481 9.68 -8.88 -15.81
CA GLY A 481 8.92 -8.67 -17.04
C GLY A 481 8.93 -7.22 -17.55
N HIS A 482 9.24 -6.26 -16.68
CA HIS A 482 9.28 -4.84 -17.07
C HIS A 482 10.50 -4.49 -17.93
N TYR A 483 10.33 -3.55 -18.86
CA TYR A 483 11.42 -2.94 -19.63
C TYR A 483 11.04 -1.51 -20.04
N LEU A 484 12.04 -0.65 -20.18
CA LEU A 484 11.84 0.76 -20.55
C LEU A 484 11.43 0.87 -22.03
N ASP A 485 10.66 1.91 -22.34
CA ASP A 485 10.08 2.19 -23.66
C ASP A 485 9.11 1.10 -24.17
N GLY A 486 8.74 0.15 -23.34
CA GLY A 486 7.65 -0.79 -23.62
C GLY A 486 6.27 -0.11 -23.57
N LYS A 487 5.27 -0.76 -24.16
CA LYS A 487 3.89 -0.33 -24.02
C LYS A 487 3.46 -0.48 -22.56
N LEU A 488 3.15 0.64 -21.91
CA LEU A 488 2.72 0.65 -20.54
C LEU A 488 1.32 0.01 -20.41
N GLY A 489 1.06 -0.58 -19.24
CA GLY A 489 -0.24 -1.12 -18.86
C GLY A 489 -1.25 -0.02 -18.52
N HIS A 490 -2.23 -0.37 -17.68
CA HIS A 490 -3.28 0.56 -17.24
C HIS A 490 -2.66 1.85 -16.67
N TYR A 491 -3.18 2.99 -17.10
CA TYR A 491 -2.58 4.31 -16.89
C TYR A 491 -1.09 4.34 -17.29
N LYS A 492 -0.22 4.67 -16.36
CA LYS A 492 1.24 4.78 -16.55
C LYS A 492 1.99 3.65 -15.82
N GLY A 493 1.29 2.64 -15.32
CA GLY A 493 1.88 1.44 -14.73
C GLY A 493 2.86 0.75 -15.67
N GLY A 494 3.62 -0.20 -15.15
CA GLY A 494 4.62 -0.94 -15.92
C GLY A 494 4.03 -1.73 -17.08
N VAL A 495 4.90 -2.32 -17.87
CA VAL A 495 4.51 -3.22 -18.97
C VAL A 495 3.56 -4.30 -18.44
N ALA A 496 2.48 -4.56 -19.17
CA ALA A 496 1.52 -5.60 -18.79
C ALA A 496 2.17 -6.98 -18.78
N ILE A 497 1.89 -7.74 -17.73
CA ILE A 497 2.40 -9.11 -17.51
C ILE A 497 1.17 -10.00 -17.30
N PRO A 498 0.61 -10.58 -18.37
CA PRO A 498 -0.65 -11.32 -18.31
C PRO A 498 -0.63 -12.54 -17.38
N GLU A 499 0.57 -13.04 -17.06
CA GLU A 499 0.76 -14.18 -16.18
C GLU A 499 0.65 -13.84 -14.68
N ALA A 500 0.75 -12.57 -14.32
CA ALA A 500 0.63 -12.12 -12.93
C ALA A 500 -0.84 -11.94 -12.56
N ASP A 501 -1.45 -12.99 -12.00
CA ASP A 501 -2.87 -13.06 -11.66
C ASP A 501 -3.20 -12.73 -10.18
N TYR A 502 -2.25 -12.16 -9.44
CA TYR A 502 -2.37 -11.96 -8.00
C TYR A 502 -3.58 -11.10 -7.58
N VAL A 503 -3.94 -10.12 -8.41
CA VAL A 503 -5.11 -9.27 -8.15
C VAL A 503 -6.39 -10.07 -8.32
N ASP A 504 -6.47 -10.89 -9.37
CA ASP A 504 -7.63 -11.75 -9.63
C ASP A 504 -7.77 -12.83 -8.55
N VAL A 505 -6.66 -13.42 -8.09
CA VAL A 505 -6.63 -14.34 -6.93
C VAL A 505 -7.14 -13.65 -5.67
N GLY A 506 -6.69 -12.42 -5.41
CA GLY A 506 -7.16 -11.61 -4.28
C GLY A 506 -8.66 -11.33 -4.32
N GLU A 507 -9.21 -11.00 -5.49
CA GLU A 507 -10.66 -10.79 -5.67
C GLU A 507 -11.45 -12.09 -5.49
N MET A 508 -10.97 -13.21 -6.08
CA MET A 508 -11.62 -14.52 -5.85
C MET A 508 -11.68 -14.83 -4.34
N LEU A 509 -10.60 -14.64 -3.61
CA LEU A 509 -10.56 -14.91 -2.16
C LEU A 509 -11.51 -14.00 -1.39
N SER A 510 -11.36 -12.68 -1.52
CA SER A 510 -12.07 -11.71 -0.66
C SER A 510 -13.53 -11.53 -1.03
N THR A 511 -13.85 -11.47 -2.34
CA THR A 511 -15.18 -11.07 -2.82
C THR A 511 -16.03 -12.28 -3.19
N GLU A 512 -15.47 -13.27 -3.92
CA GLU A 512 -16.26 -14.42 -4.37
C GLU A 512 -16.35 -15.54 -3.34
N LEU A 513 -15.25 -15.82 -2.63
CA LEU A 513 -15.18 -16.90 -1.64
C LEU A 513 -15.44 -16.44 -0.20
N GLY A 514 -15.40 -15.15 0.07
CA GLY A 514 -15.47 -14.62 1.43
C GLY A 514 -14.38 -15.21 2.34
N ARG A 515 -13.13 -15.21 1.86
CA ARG A 515 -11.94 -15.66 2.59
C ARG A 515 -10.98 -14.49 2.73
N ASP A 516 -10.65 -14.13 3.97
CA ASP A 516 -9.65 -13.10 4.22
C ASP A 516 -8.23 -13.67 4.07
N PHE A 517 -7.27 -12.81 3.69
CA PHE A 517 -5.89 -13.19 3.42
C PHE A 517 -4.96 -12.00 3.60
N THR A 518 -3.65 -12.27 3.61
CA THR A 518 -2.61 -11.24 3.63
C THR A 518 -1.65 -11.46 2.46
N PHE A 519 -1.40 -10.43 1.64
CA PHE A 519 -0.25 -10.45 0.74
C PHE A 519 1.03 -10.38 1.55
N ILE A 520 1.97 -11.29 1.28
CA ILE A 520 3.29 -11.30 1.92
C ILE A 520 4.34 -10.80 0.93
N HIS A 521 5.00 -9.71 1.28
CA HIS A 521 6.13 -9.20 0.51
C HIS A 521 7.32 -10.17 0.59
N PRO A 522 8.07 -10.41 -0.50
CA PRO A 522 9.24 -11.32 -0.51
C PRO A 522 10.25 -11.07 0.61
N GLU A 523 10.57 -9.81 0.88
CA GLU A 523 11.47 -9.41 1.98
C GLU A 523 10.91 -9.82 3.35
N VAL A 524 9.60 -9.65 3.58
CA VAL A 524 8.94 -10.01 4.84
C VAL A 524 8.86 -11.54 4.99
N LEU A 525 8.60 -12.26 3.91
CA LEU A 525 8.66 -13.73 3.94
C LEU A 525 10.03 -14.22 4.43
N ASP A 526 11.12 -13.63 3.93
CA ASP A 526 12.46 -14.03 4.31
C ASP A 526 12.88 -13.56 5.70
N GLU A 527 12.59 -12.31 6.06
CA GLU A 527 13.14 -11.68 7.26
C GLU A 527 12.26 -11.85 8.50
N LYS A 528 10.93 -11.87 8.34
CA LYS A 528 9.98 -11.84 9.45
C LYS A 528 9.12 -13.08 9.60
N CYS A 529 9.11 -14.00 8.62
CA CYS A 529 8.31 -15.20 8.74
C CYS A 529 9.16 -16.38 9.24
N SER A 530 8.57 -17.20 10.14
CA SER A 530 9.15 -18.44 10.63
C SER A 530 8.13 -19.58 10.56
N MET A 531 8.59 -20.83 10.64
CA MET A 531 7.71 -22.01 10.65
C MET A 531 7.47 -22.49 12.08
N LYS A 532 6.23 -22.86 12.37
CA LYS A 532 5.83 -23.55 13.61
C LYS A 532 4.91 -24.72 13.25
N GLY A 533 5.48 -25.94 13.22
CA GLY A 533 4.76 -27.10 12.70
C GLY A 533 4.36 -26.87 11.23
N ASP A 534 3.09 -27.07 10.93
CA ASP A 534 2.48 -26.89 9.61
C ASP A 534 2.01 -25.45 9.32
N THR A 535 2.38 -24.46 10.15
CA THR A 535 2.00 -23.07 9.98
C THR A 535 3.20 -22.16 9.68
N LEU A 536 2.99 -21.19 8.82
CA LEU A 536 3.92 -20.08 8.56
C LEU A 536 3.49 -18.88 9.42
N ARG A 537 4.36 -18.40 10.30
CA ARG A 537 4.08 -17.29 11.22
C ARG A 537 4.75 -16.01 10.78
N LEU A 538 3.99 -14.93 10.72
CA LEU A 538 4.50 -13.57 10.64
C LEU A 538 4.79 -13.08 12.07
N ASN A 539 6.05 -12.77 12.36
CA ASN A 539 6.53 -12.47 13.72
C ASN A 539 6.60 -10.94 13.95
N ASN A 540 5.47 -10.28 13.90
CA ASN A 540 5.36 -8.88 14.31
C ASN A 540 4.91 -8.77 15.77
N PRO A 541 5.23 -7.67 16.47
CA PRO A 541 4.72 -7.43 17.82
C PRO A 541 3.19 -7.37 17.92
N VAL A 542 2.53 -6.64 17.04
CA VAL A 542 1.06 -6.46 17.02
C VAL A 542 0.42 -7.30 15.92
N ASN A 543 0.74 -7.05 14.65
CA ASN A 543 0.16 -7.77 13.52
C ASN A 543 0.87 -9.11 13.26
N HIS A 544 0.94 -9.97 14.29
CA HIS A 544 1.42 -11.34 14.10
C HIS A 544 0.30 -12.21 13.54
N GLU A 545 0.60 -13.02 12.53
CA GLU A 545 -0.36 -13.91 11.89
C GLU A 545 0.19 -15.33 11.81
N SER A 546 -0.69 -16.31 11.58
CA SER A 546 -0.32 -17.73 11.44
C SER A 546 -1.06 -18.32 10.25
N TYR A 547 -0.36 -18.45 9.15
CA TYR A 547 -0.92 -18.92 7.89
C TYR A 547 -0.82 -20.43 7.77
N ARG A 548 -1.93 -21.05 7.37
CA ARG A 548 -2.04 -22.50 7.11
C ARG A 548 -1.86 -22.82 5.63
N VAL A 549 -2.16 -21.85 4.76
CA VAL A 549 -2.04 -21.98 3.32
C VAL A 549 -1.19 -20.83 2.77
N MET A 550 -0.22 -21.18 1.91
CA MET A 550 0.53 -20.21 1.10
C MET A 550 0.09 -20.33 -0.36
N ILE A 551 -0.33 -19.22 -0.95
CA ILE A 551 -0.65 -19.14 -2.39
C ILE A 551 0.51 -18.46 -3.11
N ILE A 552 0.99 -19.09 -4.18
CA ILE A 552 1.94 -18.53 -5.15
C ILE A 552 1.11 -18.14 -6.39
N PRO A 553 0.66 -16.88 -6.52
CA PRO A 553 -0.06 -16.47 -7.72
C PRO A 553 0.87 -16.53 -8.94
N GLY A 554 0.35 -16.40 -10.14
CA GLY A 554 1.10 -16.55 -11.39
C GLY A 554 2.46 -15.85 -11.38
N HIS A 555 3.51 -16.64 -11.39
CA HIS A 555 4.91 -16.19 -11.34
C HIS A 555 5.71 -16.80 -12.47
N LYS A 556 6.44 -15.99 -13.25
CA LYS A 556 7.54 -16.49 -14.11
C LYS A 556 8.87 -16.50 -13.40
N THR A 557 9.09 -15.51 -12.53
CA THR A 557 10.34 -15.28 -11.82
C THR A 557 10.04 -15.16 -10.33
N ILE A 558 10.77 -15.88 -9.49
CA ILE A 558 10.62 -15.89 -8.03
C ILE A 558 11.98 -15.70 -7.37
N ASN A 559 12.01 -15.07 -6.18
CA ASN A 559 13.23 -15.09 -5.37
C ASN A 559 13.55 -16.50 -4.92
N TRP A 560 14.79 -16.94 -5.17
CA TRP A 560 15.23 -18.27 -4.77
C TRP A 560 15.15 -18.48 -3.24
N SER A 561 15.49 -17.45 -2.47
CA SER A 561 15.34 -17.47 -1.01
C SER A 561 13.91 -17.76 -0.56
N ASN A 562 12.92 -17.10 -1.19
CA ASN A 562 11.49 -17.32 -0.90
C ASN A 562 11.05 -18.75 -1.26
N LEU A 563 11.45 -19.24 -2.45
CA LEU A 563 11.07 -20.57 -2.89
C LEU A 563 11.63 -21.68 -1.97
N LYS A 564 12.87 -21.50 -1.48
CA LYS A 564 13.44 -22.40 -0.44
C LYS A 564 12.58 -22.41 0.82
N LYS A 565 12.14 -21.25 1.28
CA LYS A 565 11.30 -21.14 2.48
C LYS A 565 9.91 -21.76 2.27
N ILE A 566 9.30 -21.55 1.10
CA ILE A 566 8.02 -22.18 0.72
C ILE A 566 8.16 -23.70 0.64
N LYS A 567 9.27 -24.20 0.05
CA LYS A 567 9.55 -25.64 0.01
C LYS A 567 9.69 -26.23 1.43
N ALA A 568 10.41 -25.54 2.29
CA ALA A 568 10.54 -25.95 3.68
C ALA A 568 9.19 -25.93 4.42
N PHE A 569 8.33 -24.96 4.17
CA PHE A 569 6.96 -24.92 4.70
C PHE A 569 6.16 -26.14 4.27
N TYR A 570 6.18 -26.49 2.98
CA TYR A 570 5.56 -27.70 2.45
C TYR A 570 6.14 -28.98 3.10
N ASP A 571 7.47 -29.05 3.25
CA ASP A 571 8.14 -30.22 3.85
C ASP A 571 7.77 -30.39 5.33
N ASN A 572 7.38 -29.34 6.02
CA ASN A 572 6.92 -29.36 7.42
C ASN A 572 5.39 -29.56 7.57
N GLY A 573 4.69 -29.94 6.51
CA GLY A 573 3.24 -30.19 6.57
C GLY A 573 2.36 -29.04 6.07
N GLY A 574 2.96 -27.89 5.69
CA GLY A 574 2.29 -26.73 5.17
C GLY A 574 1.57 -26.96 3.83
N LYS A 575 0.60 -26.13 3.53
CA LYS A 575 -0.26 -26.25 2.34
C LYS A 575 0.09 -25.15 1.34
N VAL A 576 0.34 -25.53 0.08
CA VAL A 576 0.77 -24.62 -0.98
C VAL A 576 -0.15 -24.74 -2.18
N ILE A 577 -0.68 -23.61 -2.65
CA ILE A 577 -1.42 -23.51 -3.92
C ILE A 577 -0.61 -22.64 -4.87
N ALA A 578 -0.43 -23.06 -6.13
CA ALA A 578 0.08 -22.20 -7.18
C ALA A 578 -1.00 -21.96 -8.24
N THR A 579 -1.04 -20.76 -8.84
CA THR A 579 -2.02 -20.40 -9.87
C THR A 579 -1.34 -19.93 -11.16
N GLY A 580 -2.07 -19.98 -12.27
CA GLY A 580 -1.69 -19.39 -13.56
C GLY A 580 -0.40 -19.98 -14.15
N THR A 581 0.72 -19.45 -13.78
CA THR A 581 2.04 -19.82 -14.33
C THR A 581 3.01 -20.19 -13.22
N LEU A 582 3.67 -21.33 -13.36
CA LEU A 582 4.73 -21.77 -12.42
C LEU A 582 6.06 -21.06 -12.71
N PRO A 583 6.86 -20.72 -11.66
CA PRO A 583 8.18 -20.13 -11.81
C PRO A 583 9.16 -21.04 -12.57
N ARG A 584 9.97 -20.43 -13.44
CA ARG A 584 11.07 -21.08 -14.16
C ARG A 584 12.37 -20.28 -14.12
N LYS A 585 12.33 -19.10 -13.52
CA LYS A 585 13.46 -18.17 -13.42
C LYS A 585 13.62 -17.68 -12.00
N SER A 586 14.87 -17.46 -11.62
CA SER A 586 15.21 -16.79 -10.36
C SER A 586 15.35 -15.29 -10.53
N ALA A 587 14.98 -14.54 -9.49
CA ALA A 587 15.32 -13.13 -9.37
C ALA A 587 16.82 -12.90 -9.12
N GLU A 588 17.54 -13.92 -8.66
CA GLU A 588 18.99 -13.92 -8.40
C GLU A 588 19.75 -14.64 -9.52
N PHE A 589 20.97 -14.19 -9.79
CA PHE A 589 21.82 -14.85 -10.77
C PHE A 589 22.20 -16.27 -10.35
N GLY A 590 22.16 -17.22 -11.30
CA GLY A 590 22.69 -18.58 -11.16
C GLY A 590 21.74 -19.61 -10.53
N HIS A 591 20.48 -19.26 -10.23
CA HIS A 591 19.54 -20.15 -9.55
C HIS A 591 18.34 -20.61 -10.41
N ASP A 592 18.36 -20.40 -11.72
CA ASP A 592 17.27 -20.82 -12.61
C ASP A 592 16.99 -22.34 -12.52
N GLU A 593 18.03 -23.15 -12.54
CA GLU A 593 17.91 -24.62 -12.45
C GLU A 593 17.43 -25.09 -11.07
N ASP A 594 17.85 -24.40 -10.03
CA ASP A 594 17.36 -24.65 -8.66
C ASP A 594 15.87 -24.37 -8.53
N VAL A 595 15.40 -23.27 -9.14
CA VAL A 595 13.96 -22.92 -9.20
C VAL A 595 13.20 -24.03 -9.93
N VAL A 596 13.65 -24.44 -11.12
CA VAL A 596 12.97 -25.49 -11.91
C VAL A 596 12.88 -26.79 -11.12
N ARG A 597 13.98 -27.29 -10.57
CA ARG A 597 13.98 -28.53 -9.76
C ARG A 597 13.03 -28.46 -8.57
N THR A 598 12.99 -27.32 -7.88
CA THR A 598 12.15 -27.17 -6.68
C THR A 598 10.68 -27.09 -7.05
N ILE A 599 10.33 -26.40 -8.13
CA ILE A 599 8.96 -26.33 -8.65
C ILE A 599 8.48 -27.71 -9.10
N GLU A 600 9.30 -28.48 -9.81
CA GLU A 600 8.97 -29.85 -10.22
C GLU A 600 8.82 -30.80 -9.02
N ALA A 601 9.57 -30.58 -7.94
CA ALA A 601 9.39 -31.30 -6.70
C ALA A 601 8.09 -30.97 -5.96
N LEU A 602 7.61 -29.73 -6.05
CA LEU A 602 6.34 -29.29 -5.45
C LEU A 602 5.12 -29.64 -6.33
N PHE A 603 5.23 -29.42 -7.63
CA PHE A 603 4.13 -29.52 -8.59
C PHE A 603 4.54 -30.40 -9.77
N PRO A 604 4.45 -31.73 -9.65
CA PRO A 604 4.85 -32.64 -10.74
C PRO A 604 3.94 -32.42 -11.95
N THR A 605 4.53 -32.09 -13.08
CA THR A 605 3.88 -31.97 -14.37
C THR A 605 3.71 -33.34 -15.00
N SER A 606 2.74 -34.14 -14.59
CA SER A 606 2.33 -35.29 -15.40
C SER A 606 1.30 -34.80 -16.44
N GLU A 607 1.57 -35.03 -17.71
CA GLU A 607 0.68 -34.68 -18.86
C GLU A 607 -0.71 -35.36 -18.79
N LYS A 608 -0.99 -36.17 -17.77
CA LYS A 608 -2.21 -36.98 -17.66
C LYS A 608 -3.35 -36.37 -16.83
N ALA A 609 -3.13 -35.27 -16.12
CA ALA A 609 -4.20 -34.63 -15.37
C ALA A 609 -4.58 -33.30 -16.02
N ALA A 610 -5.65 -33.31 -16.81
CA ALA A 610 -6.30 -32.08 -17.26
C ALA A 610 -6.86 -31.35 -16.03
N GLY A 611 -6.11 -30.33 -15.53
CA GLY A 611 -6.64 -29.33 -14.60
C GLY A 611 -6.00 -29.24 -13.22
N GLU A 612 -5.69 -30.31 -12.52
CA GLU A 612 -5.25 -30.25 -11.12
C GLU A 612 -4.18 -31.31 -10.83
N SER A 613 -2.93 -30.89 -10.61
CA SER A 613 -1.88 -31.79 -10.12
C SER A 613 -1.60 -31.50 -8.66
N GLY A 614 -1.83 -32.47 -7.79
CA GLY A 614 -1.56 -32.37 -6.35
C GLY A 614 -0.48 -33.36 -5.90
N ARG A 615 0.34 -32.95 -4.93
CA ARG A 615 1.33 -33.80 -4.28
C ARG A 615 1.24 -33.68 -2.76
N ALA A 616 1.40 -34.82 -2.06
CA ALA A 616 1.53 -34.83 -0.61
C ALA A 616 2.98 -35.10 -0.21
N SER A 617 3.46 -34.43 0.84
CA SER A 617 4.75 -34.73 1.49
C SER A 617 4.59 -35.83 2.56
N ALA A 618 5.70 -36.40 2.97
CA ALA A 618 5.71 -37.41 4.05
C ALA A 618 5.19 -36.86 5.40
N SER A 619 5.33 -35.54 5.61
CA SER A 619 4.86 -34.85 6.82
C SER A 619 3.41 -34.32 6.70
N GLY A 620 2.69 -34.69 5.64
CA GLY A 620 1.30 -34.26 5.40
C GLY A 620 1.16 -32.91 4.70
N GLY A 621 2.24 -32.29 4.20
CA GLY A 621 2.17 -31.10 3.34
C GLY A 621 1.45 -31.43 2.05
N MET A 622 0.74 -30.44 1.49
CA MET A 622 0.01 -30.58 0.22
C MET A 622 0.40 -29.44 -0.72
N ALA A 623 0.56 -29.75 -2.00
CA ALA A 623 0.80 -28.74 -3.05
C ALA A 623 -0.15 -28.99 -4.22
N ILE A 624 -0.88 -27.96 -4.66
CA ILE A 624 -1.82 -28.02 -5.79
C ILE A 624 -1.51 -26.89 -6.78
N PHE A 625 -1.47 -27.19 -8.07
CA PHE A 625 -1.33 -26.22 -9.14
C PHE A 625 -2.63 -26.06 -9.92
N LEU A 626 -3.17 -24.83 -9.95
CA LEU A 626 -4.35 -24.42 -10.69
C LEU A 626 -3.93 -23.62 -11.92
N LYS A 627 -3.76 -24.27 -13.06
CA LYS A 627 -3.29 -23.62 -14.31
C LYS A 627 -4.27 -22.55 -14.82
N ARG A 628 -5.57 -22.72 -14.56
CA ARG A 628 -6.63 -21.76 -14.88
C ARG A 628 -7.48 -21.58 -13.63
N PRO A 629 -7.07 -20.69 -12.72
CA PRO A 629 -7.79 -20.51 -11.48
C PRO A 629 -9.20 -19.95 -11.76
N THR A 630 -10.19 -20.57 -11.13
CA THR A 630 -11.54 -20.06 -10.99
C THR A 630 -11.89 -20.04 -9.51
N ALA A 631 -12.85 -19.24 -9.09
CA ALA A 631 -13.28 -19.22 -7.69
C ALA A 631 -13.66 -20.63 -7.21
N LYS A 632 -14.38 -21.42 -8.03
CA LYS A 632 -14.72 -22.81 -7.69
C LYS A 632 -13.49 -23.70 -7.51
N ALA A 633 -12.54 -23.70 -8.45
CA ALA A 633 -11.33 -24.52 -8.34
C ALA A 633 -10.46 -24.12 -7.15
N LEU A 634 -10.36 -22.81 -6.88
CA LEU A 634 -9.63 -22.30 -5.71
C LEU A 634 -10.32 -22.71 -4.40
N ARG A 635 -11.65 -22.68 -4.34
CA ARG A 635 -12.41 -23.19 -3.20
C ARG A 635 -12.18 -24.68 -2.98
N ASP A 636 -12.35 -25.49 -4.02
CA ASP A 636 -12.18 -26.95 -3.92
C ASP A 636 -10.77 -27.31 -3.42
N ALA A 637 -9.75 -26.57 -3.90
CA ALA A 637 -8.37 -26.74 -3.41
C ALA A 637 -8.21 -26.33 -1.93
N LEU A 638 -8.78 -25.18 -1.53
CA LEU A 638 -8.74 -24.72 -0.13
C LEU A 638 -9.49 -25.66 0.81
N ASP A 639 -10.70 -26.12 0.45
CA ASP A 639 -11.52 -27.04 1.27
C ASP A 639 -10.86 -28.40 1.43
N GLY A 640 -10.11 -28.86 0.41
CA GLY A 640 -9.27 -30.05 0.50
C GLY A 640 -8.09 -29.94 1.46
N MET A 641 -7.63 -28.69 1.71
CA MET A 641 -6.46 -28.39 2.56
C MET A 641 -6.83 -27.93 3.97
N GLN A 642 -7.94 -27.20 4.12
CA GLN A 642 -8.37 -26.60 5.37
C GLN A 642 -9.85 -26.85 5.61
N ARG A 643 -10.19 -27.59 6.65
CA ARG A 643 -11.58 -27.99 6.94
C ARG A 643 -12.37 -26.95 7.73
N VAL A 644 -11.70 -26.03 8.42
CA VAL A 644 -12.32 -25.01 9.27
C VAL A 644 -11.63 -23.67 9.06
N TYR A 645 -12.40 -22.73 8.56
CA TYR A 645 -11.97 -21.36 8.36
C TYR A 645 -12.21 -20.52 9.62
N ASP A 646 -11.55 -19.37 9.68
CA ASP A 646 -11.76 -18.37 10.73
C ASP A 646 -13.20 -17.87 10.76
N VAL A 647 -13.72 -17.48 9.59
CA VAL A 647 -15.10 -17.08 9.36
C VAL A 647 -15.65 -17.81 8.15
N GLU A 648 -16.86 -18.31 8.26
CA GLU A 648 -17.54 -18.99 7.15
C GLU A 648 -19.05 -18.70 7.12
N PHE A 649 -19.58 -18.44 5.93
CA PHE A 649 -21.01 -18.22 5.69
C PHE A 649 -21.44 -18.87 4.38
N GLU A 650 -22.75 -19.00 4.18
CA GLU A 650 -23.34 -19.62 3.00
C GLU A 650 -22.92 -18.89 1.71
N GLU A 651 -22.74 -19.66 0.64
CA GLU A 651 -22.36 -19.16 -0.68
C GLU A 651 -23.36 -18.17 -1.28
N GLY A 652 -22.87 -17.36 -2.24
CA GLY A 652 -23.70 -16.44 -3.02
C GLY A 652 -24.20 -15.24 -2.25
N LYS A 653 -23.65 -14.98 -1.06
CA LYS A 653 -23.93 -13.78 -0.29
C LYS A 653 -22.81 -12.78 -0.57
N GLU A 654 -23.16 -11.58 -1.02
CA GLU A 654 -22.22 -10.45 -1.16
C GLU A 654 -21.89 -9.87 0.24
N LEU A 655 -21.50 -10.75 1.15
CA LEU A 655 -21.11 -10.49 2.52
C LEU A 655 -19.58 -10.49 2.60
N CYS A 656 -19.01 -9.38 2.97
CA CYS A 656 -17.58 -9.21 3.20
C CYS A 656 -17.31 -9.02 4.69
N TYR A 657 -16.09 -9.37 5.13
CA TYR A 657 -15.72 -9.23 6.53
C TYR A 657 -14.23 -8.93 6.71
N ILE A 658 -13.90 -8.43 7.89
CA ILE A 658 -12.55 -8.45 8.46
C ILE A 658 -12.64 -8.93 9.91
N HIS A 659 -11.66 -9.72 10.34
CA HIS A 659 -11.50 -10.13 11.72
C HIS A 659 -10.25 -9.49 12.33
N LYS A 660 -10.42 -8.85 13.47
CA LYS A 660 -9.33 -8.36 14.32
C LYS A 660 -9.45 -8.88 15.73
N VAL A 661 -8.30 -9.01 16.40
CA VAL A 661 -8.23 -9.29 17.83
C VAL A 661 -7.61 -8.08 18.51
N LYS A 662 -8.31 -7.49 19.48
CA LYS A 662 -7.91 -6.27 20.16
C LYS A 662 -8.43 -6.30 21.61
N ASP A 663 -7.58 -5.93 22.57
CA ASP A 663 -7.94 -5.79 23.99
C ASP A 663 -8.68 -7.03 24.54
N GLY A 664 -8.16 -8.24 24.23
CA GLY A 664 -8.77 -9.51 24.65
C GLY A 664 -10.15 -9.79 24.02
N LYS A 665 -10.46 -9.19 22.87
CA LYS A 665 -11.73 -9.40 22.15
C LYS A 665 -11.52 -9.77 20.71
N HIS A 666 -12.33 -10.69 20.21
CA HIS A 666 -12.56 -10.90 18.80
C HIS A 666 -13.51 -9.83 18.26
N ILE A 667 -13.13 -9.16 17.19
CA ILE A 667 -13.89 -8.09 16.53
C ILE A 667 -14.08 -8.49 15.07
N TYR A 668 -15.25 -8.98 14.72
CA TYR A 668 -15.61 -9.30 13.34
C TYR A 668 -16.48 -8.16 12.80
N PHE A 669 -16.02 -7.44 11.81
CA PHE A 669 -16.81 -6.47 11.08
C PHE A 669 -17.35 -7.12 9.81
N LEU A 670 -18.67 -7.17 9.64
CA LEU A 670 -19.35 -7.75 8.50
C LEU A 670 -20.17 -6.68 7.79
N ALA A 671 -20.13 -6.67 6.46
CA ALA A 671 -20.87 -5.74 5.62
C ALA A 671 -21.59 -6.46 4.48
N ASN A 672 -22.86 -6.15 4.28
CA ASN A 672 -23.61 -6.56 3.09
C ASN A 672 -23.38 -5.53 1.98
N LEU A 673 -22.51 -5.88 1.03
CA LEU A 673 -22.21 -5.07 -0.15
C LEU A 673 -23.15 -5.36 -1.32
N GLY A 674 -24.05 -6.33 -1.16
CA GLY A 674 -25.03 -6.74 -2.16
C GLY A 674 -26.28 -5.87 -2.22
N LYS A 675 -27.12 -6.19 -3.20
CA LYS A 675 -28.41 -5.52 -3.45
C LYS A 675 -29.58 -6.20 -2.77
N THR A 676 -29.37 -7.33 -2.11
CA THR A 676 -30.40 -8.12 -1.46
C THR A 676 -30.17 -8.22 0.05
N ARG A 677 -31.22 -8.45 0.82
CA ARG A 677 -31.13 -8.71 2.25
C ARG A 677 -30.38 -10.02 2.48
N VAL A 678 -29.39 -10.00 3.36
CA VAL A 678 -28.64 -11.18 3.82
C VAL A 678 -29.19 -11.59 5.18
N ASN A 679 -29.87 -12.72 5.24
CA ASN A 679 -30.36 -13.34 6.46
C ASN A 679 -29.76 -14.76 6.52
N THR A 680 -28.67 -14.92 7.30
CA THR A 680 -27.87 -16.16 7.29
C THR A 680 -27.22 -16.41 8.64
N SER A 681 -26.59 -17.58 8.79
CA SER A 681 -25.73 -17.87 9.92
C SER A 681 -24.26 -17.77 9.52
N VAL A 682 -23.47 -17.07 10.31
CA VAL A 682 -22.01 -16.99 10.18
C VAL A 682 -21.38 -17.93 11.19
N ALA A 683 -20.54 -18.85 10.73
CA ALA A 683 -19.76 -19.74 11.59
C ALA A 683 -18.41 -19.10 11.89
N LEU A 684 -18.10 -18.91 13.16
CA LEU A 684 -16.87 -18.37 13.68
C LEU A 684 -16.09 -19.48 14.37
N ARG A 685 -14.78 -19.52 14.21
CA ARG A 685 -13.90 -20.50 14.88
C ARG A 685 -13.85 -20.20 16.38
N GLY A 686 -14.04 -21.25 17.19
CA GLY A 686 -13.99 -21.20 18.65
C GLY A 686 -15.38 -21.27 19.32
N THR A 687 -15.36 -21.41 20.63
CA THR A 687 -16.55 -21.38 21.50
C THR A 687 -16.71 -19.94 22.00
N LEU A 688 -17.51 -19.13 21.31
CA LEU A 688 -17.63 -17.70 21.54
C LEU A 688 -18.95 -17.34 22.22
N GLN A 689 -18.95 -16.20 22.94
CA GLN A 689 -20.14 -15.57 23.49
C GLN A 689 -20.37 -14.22 22.78
N PRO A 690 -21.06 -14.19 21.61
CA PRO A 690 -21.12 -13.03 20.75
C PRO A 690 -22.15 -12.00 21.20
N GLU A 691 -21.82 -10.72 20.98
CA GLU A 691 -22.75 -9.58 20.95
C GLU A 691 -22.78 -8.99 19.53
N LEU A 692 -23.93 -8.47 19.09
CA LEU A 692 -24.05 -7.67 17.86
C LEU A 692 -24.01 -6.19 18.21
N TRP A 693 -23.05 -5.47 17.61
CA TRP A 693 -22.90 -4.04 17.76
C TRP A 693 -23.17 -3.35 16.43
N ASN A 694 -24.25 -2.55 16.40
CA ASN A 694 -24.69 -1.88 15.16
C ASN A 694 -23.99 -0.52 14.99
N PRO A 695 -23.05 -0.37 14.04
CA PRO A 695 -22.32 0.90 13.87
C PRO A 695 -23.20 2.03 13.33
N HIS A 696 -24.33 1.73 12.66
CA HIS A 696 -25.24 2.74 12.13
C HIS A 696 -26.01 3.45 13.25
N THR A 697 -26.36 2.74 14.32
CA THR A 697 -27.18 3.27 15.42
C THR A 697 -26.43 3.42 16.74
N GLY A 698 -25.34 2.66 16.94
CA GLY A 698 -24.67 2.53 18.24
C GLY A 698 -25.32 1.51 19.18
N GLY A 699 -26.39 0.84 18.74
CA GLY A 699 -27.12 -0.16 19.55
C GLY A 699 -26.32 -1.47 19.66
N ILE A 700 -26.50 -2.11 20.85
CA ILE A 700 -25.89 -3.41 21.17
C ILE A 700 -27.00 -4.40 21.48
N SER A 701 -26.92 -5.62 20.97
CA SER A 701 -27.91 -6.67 21.20
C SER A 701 -27.25 -8.05 21.30
N ARG A 702 -27.97 -9.02 21.83
CA ARG A 702 -27.54 -10.43 21.83
C ARG A 702 -28.14 -11.13 20.60
N PRO A 703 -27.30 -11.81 19.75
CA PRO A 703 -27.82 -12.59 18.65
C PRO A 703 -28.35 -13.95 19.11
N GLU A 704 -29.10 -14.61 18.24
CA GLU A 704 -29.25 -16.05 18.29
C GLU A 704 -27.94 -16.71 17.88
N TYR A 705 -27.44 -17.65 18.69
CA TYR A 705 -26.23 -18.39 18.36
C TYR A 705 -26.26 -19.81 18.94
N SER A 706 -25.42 -20.69 18.38
CA SER A 706 -25.26 -22.05 18.85
C SER A 706 -23.80 -22.49 18.74
N HIS A 707 -23.37 -23.33 19.65
CA HIS A 707 -22.05 -23.96 19.62
C HIS A 707 -22.13 -25.33 18.92
N GLY A 708 -21.05 -25.71 18.24
CA GLY A 708 -20.93 -26.98 17.56
C GLY A 708 -19.49 -27.31 17.25
N LYS A 709 -19.28 -28.42 16.55
CA LYS A 709 -17.93 -28.85 16.09
C LYS A 709 -17.93 -29.10 14.59
N ARG A 710 -16.80 -28.77 13.97
CA ARG A 710 -16.42 -29.26 12.64
C ARG A 710 -15.15 -30.10 12.77
N GLY A 711 -15.28 -31.41 12.70
CA GLY A 711 -14.21 -32.34 13.08
C GLY A 711 -13.86 -32.14 14.57
N THR A 712 -12.60 -31.81 14.86
CA THR A 712 -12.11 -31.55 16.22
C THR A 712 -12.17 -30.07 16.66
N VAL A 713 -12.55 -29.15 15.74
CA VAL A 713 -12.52 -27.70 15.97
C VAL A 713 -13.89 -27.21 16.41
N ASP A 714 -13.94 -26.48 17.52
CA ASP A 714 -15.15 -25.81 17.99
C ASP A 714 -15.49 -24.64 17.08
N VAL A 715 -16.79 -24.45 16.84
CA VAL A 715 -17.35 -23.34 16.05
C VAL A 715 -18.60 -22.78 16.71
N THR A 716 -18.77 -21.47 16.61
CA THR A 716 -19.97 -20.74 17.05
C THR A 716 -20.70 -20.24 15.82
N LYS A 717 -21.96 -20.65 15.62
CA LYS A 717 -22.84 -20.14 14.57
C LYS A 717 -23.68 -19.00 15.10
N VAL A 718 -23.56 -17.84 14.47
CA VAL A 718 -24.22 -16.60 14.86
C VAL A 718 -25.21 -16.19 13.78
N ARG A 719 -26.47 -15.97 14.14
CA ARG A 719 -27.50 -15.47 13.21
C ARG A 719 -27.30 -13.98 12.94
N ILE A 720 -27.27 -13.59 11.67
CA ILE A 720 -27.22 -12.19 11.24
C ILE A 720 -28.33 -11.88 10.25
N ASP A 721 -28.77 -10.62 10.26
CA ASP A 721 -29.80 -10.10 9.35
C ASP A 721 -29.40 -8.69 8.92
N LEU A 722 -28.93 -8.54 7.68
CA LEU A 722 -28.40 -7.29 7.15
C LEU A 722 -29.14 -6.89 5.86
N MET A 723 -29.77 -5.74 5.87
CA MET A 723 -30.29 -5.11 4.66
C MET A 723 -29.15 -4.74 3.71
N PRO A 724 -29.41 -4.48 2.42
CA PRO A 724 -28.42 -3.91 1.51
C PRO A 724 -27.74 -2.67 2.10
N THR A 725 -26.44 -2.57 1.88
CA THR A 725 -25.65 -1.43 2.36
C THR A 725 -25.77 -1.22 3.89
N ARG A 726 -25.75 -2.31 4.65
CA ARG A 726 -25.69 -2.32 6.12
C ARG A 726 -24.57 -3.22 6.62
N SER A 727 -24.10 -2.91 7.80
CA SER A 727 -22.99 -3.61 8.45
C SER A 727 -23.26 -3.81 9.94
N THR A 728 -22.55 -4.75 10.53
CA THR A 728 -22.57 -5.03 11.95
C THR A 728 -21.21 -5.49 12.44
N PHE A 729 -20.94 -5.33 13.72
CA PHE A 729 -19.87 -6.04 14.39
C PHE A 729 -20.44 -7.26 15.14
N ILE A 730 -19.68 -8.36 15.12
CA ILE A 730 -19.81 -9.43 16.10
C ILE A 730 -18.62 -9.30 17.04
N ILE A 731 -18.89 -9.07 18.32
CA ILE A 731 -17.86 -8.89 19.35
C ILE A 731 -17.96 -10.06 20.32
N ALA A 732 -16.84 -10.71 20.62
CA ALA A 732 -16.77 -11.79 21.60
C ALA A 732 -15.48 -11.68 22.43
N PRO A 733 -15.49 -12.02 23.72
CA PRO A 733 -14.27 -12.17 24.49
C PRO A 733 -13.36 -13.23 23.86
N GLN A 734 -12.06 -13.01 23.89
CA GLN A 734 -11.07 -14.02 23.56
C GLN A 734 -10.97 -14.98 24.76
N GLU A 735 -11.08 -16.28 24.55
CA GLU A 735 -10.78 -17.26 25.59
C GLU A 735 -9.30 -17.17 25.96
N GLU A 736 -8.99 -17.19 27.28
CA GLU A 736 -7.63 -17.17 27.82
C GLU A 736 -6.82 -18.43 27.45
#